data_9ddcc9a2e9fabe6d6c970f246226e0dc
#
_entry.id   9ddcc9a2e9fabe6d6c970f246226e0dc
#
_cell.length_a   1.000
_cell.length_b   1.000
_cell.length_c   1.000
_cell.angle_alpha   90.00
_cell.angle_beta   90.00
_cell.angle_gamma   90.00
#
_symmetry.space_group_name_H-M   'P 1'
#
loop_
_entity.id
_entity.type
_entity.pdbx_description
1 polymer ?
#
loop_
_entity_poly.entity_id
_entity_poly.type
_entity_poly.pdbx_seq_one_letter_code
_entity_poly.pdbx_strand_id
1 'polypeptide(L)'
;MNRSMIERAVRDSFVKLNPRTQAENPVMFLVYLSAIAVTVLWIIGLFGWQDASSGYTLAVALILWFTCLFANFAEAIAEGRGKAQADSLRKAKKDIEANRIESVETLEQVTPISSTELHAGDLVVVKAGEMIPADGDVVYGAASVDESAITGESAPVIREAGGDRCAVTGGTTVLSDVIVVSVTAEPGKGFLDKMIAMVEGAARKKTPNEIALQIFLIALTVIFVLVVIALYCYSAFASREKGMANPASITTLLALLVCLAPTTIGALLSAIGIAGMSRLNQENVLAMSGRAIEAAGDVDVLLLDKTGTITLGNRQAAAFFPVKGVNERDLAHAAVLSSLADETPEGRSVLQLAREQFGIDLSPEPAMEFIPFTAATRMSGVSYGDQTIRKGAADSVRSFALRQGVPWPEDCDAIVEDIAKSGGTPLVVLRNDRILGVIHLKDIIKQGVQEKFADMRKMGIRTIMITGDNPLTAAAIAAEAGVDDFLAEATPQGKLDMIRDYQEKGHLVAMTGDGTNDAPALAQADVAVAMNTGTQAAKEAGNMVDLDSSPTKLIQIVKIGKQLLMTRGALTTFSIANDAAKYFAIIPVLFTAIYPGLEVLNIMHLHSAESAILSAVIFNALIIIALIPLALKGVKYRELPADRLLARNLLLYGCGGIVTPFVCIKLIDMVISLWI
;
A
#
# COMPACT_ATOMS: atom_id res chain seq x y z
N MET A 1 19.52 -8.91 -6.17
CA MET A 1 19.23 -10.01 -5.23
C MET A 1 20.53 -10.35 -4.47
N ASN A 2 20.49 -10.35 -3.14
CA ASN A 2 21.66 -10.71 -2.32
C ASN A 2 21.90 -12.24 -2.37
N ARG A 3 23.19 -12.66 -2.42
CA ARG A 3 23.58 -14.08 -2.46
C ARG A 3 22.99 -14.88 -1.27
N SER A 4 22.99 -14.29 -0.08
CA SER A 4 22.40 -14.89 1.13
C SER A 4 20.90 -15.15 1.04
N MET A 5 20.17 -14.31 0.29
CA MET A 5 18.73 -14.47 0.04
C MET A 5 18.45 -15.67 -0.88
N ILE A 6 19.29 -15.87 -1.91
CA ILE A 6 19.17 -17.01 -2.82
C ILE A 6 19.48 -18.31 -2.08
N GLU A 7 20.54 -18.36 -1.30
CA GLU A 7 20.94 -19.53 -0.50
C GLU A 7 19.82 -19.93 0.49
N ARG A 8 19.21 -18.94 1.15
CA ARG A 8 18.06 -19.17 2.05
C ARG A 8 16.85 -19.70 1.27
N ALA A 9 16.51 -19.10 0.12
CA ALA A 9 15.37 -19.53 -0.71
C ALA A 9 15.56 -20.97 -1.24
N VAL A 10 16.78 -21.37 -1.62
CA VAL A 10 17.10 -22.76 -1.99
C VAL A 10 16.86 -23.72 -0.83
N ARG A 11 17.35 -23.39 0.35
CA ARG A 11 17.11 -24.22 1.55
C ARG A 11 15.64 -24.33 1.89
N ASP A 12 14.92 -23.20 1.86
CA ASP A 12 13.49 -23.14 2.18
C ASP A 12 12.65 -23.92 1.16
N SER A 13 13.08 -24.01 -0.12
CA SER A 13 12.38 -24.81 -1.14
C SER A 13 12.35 -26.29 -0.81
N PHE A 14 13.40 -26.83 -0.17
CA PHE A 14 13.42 -28.22 0.32
C PHE A 14 12.58 -28.41 1.58
N VAL A 15 12.61 -27.45 2.52
CA VAL A 15 11.79 -27.50 3.74
C VAL A 15 10.30 -27.50 3.39
N LYS A 16 9.90 -26.76 2.36
CA LYS A 16 8.52 -26.67 1.87
C LYS A 16 8.03 -27.95 1.16
N LEU A 17 8.87 -28.94 0.93
CA LEU A 17 8.42 -30.26 0.44
C LEU A 17 7.64 -31.07 1.50
N ASN A 18 7.44 -30.53 2.69
CA ASN A 18 6.57 -31.13 3.70
C ASN A 18 5.14 -31.31 3.13
N PRO A 19 4.53 -32.52 3.21
CA PRO A 19 3.19 -32.78 2.67
C PRO A 19 2.09 -31.82 3.18
N ARG A 20 2.18 -31.36 4.42
CA ARG A 20 1.23 -30.40 5.00
C ARG A 20 1.27 -29.06 4.28
N THR A 21 2.48 -28.56 4.03
CA THR A 21 2.71 -27.29 3.31
C THR A 21 2.28 -27.42 1.85
N GLN A 22 2.60 -28.56 1.19
CA GLN A 22 2.17 -28.79 -0.18
C GLN A 22 0.64 -28.85 -0.32
N ALA A 23 -0.07 -29.39 0.66
CA ALA A 23 -1.53 -29.52 0.65
C ALA A 23 -2.27 -28.16 0.69
N GLU A 24 -1.60 -27.06 1.10
CA GLU A 24 -2.15 -25.71 1.06
C GLU A 24 -2.40 -25.22 -0.39
N ASN A 25 -1.68 -25.81 -1.36
CA ASN A 25 -1.84 -25.56 -2.79
C ASN A 25 -2.24 -26.85 -3.51
N PRO A 26 -3.55 -27.09 -3.77
CA PRO A 26 -4.03 -28.36 -4.31
C PRO A 26 -3.43 -28.75 -5.66
N VAL A 27 -3.13 -27.77 -6.53
CA VAL A 27 -2.52 -28.02 -7.84
C VAL A 27 -1.08 -28.53 -7.68
N MET A 28 -0.30 -27.86 -6.84
CA MET A 28 1.09 -28.27 -6.56
C MET A 28 1.15 -29.56 -5.76
N PHE A 29 0.16 -29.81 -4.91
CA PHE A 29 0.02 -31.09 -4.22
C PHE A 29 -0.19 -32.25 -5.18
N LEU A 30 -0.98 -32.05 -6.25
CA LEU A 30 -1.14 -33.06 -7.33
C LEU A 30 0.21 -33.33 -8.01
N VAL A 31 1.01 -32.31 -8.33
CA VAL A 31 2.36 -32.49 -8.90
C VAL A 31 3.26 -33.27 -7.95
N TYR A 32 3.21 -32.94 -6.66
CA TYR A 32 3.97 -33.62 -5.60
C TYR A 32 3.59 -35.12 -5.49
N LEU A 33 2.29 -35.42 -5.47
CA LEU A 33 1.81 -36.81 -5.46
C LEU A 33 2.22 -37.57 -6.73
N SER A 34 2.14 -36.92 -7.90
CA SER A 34 2.56 -37.50 -9.18
C SER A 34 4.09 -37.76 -9.17
N ALA A 35 4.89 -36.85 -8.63
CA ALA A 35 6.34 -37.04 -8.49
C ALA A 35 6.68 -38.26 -7.62
N ILE A 36 5.99 -38.42 -6.49
CA ILE A 36 6.13 -39.61 -5.63
C ILE A 36 5.72 -40.87 -6.36
N ALA A 37 4.54 -40.90 -7.01
CA ALA A 37 4.02 -42.05 -7.71
C ALA A 37 4.95 -42.49 -8.83
N VAL A 38 5.45 -41.58 -9.67
CA VAL A 38 6.39 -41.90 -10.74
C VAL A 38 7.73 -42.39 -10.19
N THR A 39 8.20 -41.84 -9.08
CA THR A 39 9.41 -42.31 -8.39
C THR A 39 9.22 -43.77 -7.90
N VAL A 40 8.07 -44.07 -7.31
CA VAL A 40 7.73 -45.45 -6.87
C VAL A 40 7.66 -46.39 -8.06
N LEU A 41 7.04 -45.99 -9.16
CA LEU A 41 6.97 -46.81 -10.40
C LEU A 41 8.38 -47.08 -10.95
N TRP A 42 9.27 -46.10 -10.94
CA TRP A 42 10.65 -46.28 -11.34
C TRP A 42 11.39 -47.27 -10.45
N ILE A 43 11.22 -47.19 -9.12
CA ILE A 43 11.84 -48.13 -8.16
C ILE A 43 11.29 -49.54 -8.41
N ILE A 44 9.97 -49.72 -8.57
CA ILE A 44 9.36 -51.02 -8.86
C ILE A 44 9.89 -51.58 -10.19
N GLY A 45 10.11 -50.68 -11.18
CA GLY A 45 10.70 -51.03 -12.46
C GLY A 45 12.11 -51.66 -12.35
N LEU A 46 12.89 -51.29 -11.34
CA LEU A 46 14.19 -51.91 -11.07
C LEU A 46 14.08 -53.35 -10.57
N PHE A 47 12.91 -53.75 -10.05
CA PHE A 47 12.62 -55.10 -9.57
C PHE A 47 11.93 -55.98 -10.63
N GLY A 48 11.82 -55.53 -11.89
CA GLY A 48 11.39 -56.33 -13.02
C GLY A 48 10.01 -56.03 -13.57
N TRP A 49 9.18 -55.20 -12.95
CA TRP A 49 7.90 -54.76 -13.52
C TRP A 49 8.04 -53.33 -14.07
N GLN A 50 8.07 -53.19 -15.36
CA GLN A 50 8.22 -51.91 -16.04
C GLN A 50 6.92 -51.43 -16.66
N ASP A 51 6.47 -50.21 -16.26
CA ASP A 51 5.31 -49.52 -16.84
C ASP A 51 5.71 -48.81 -18.14
N ALA A 52 6.91 -48.22 -18.18
CA ALA A 52 7.54 -47.61 -19.34
C ALA A 52 9.06 -47.82 -19.29
N SER A 53 9.82 -47.29 -20.27
CA SER A 53 11.29 -47.40 -20.24
C SER A 53 11.86 -46.74 -18.96
N SER A 54 12.84 -47.40 -18.31
CA SER A 54 13.41 -46.93 -17.04
C SER A 54 13.99 -45.53 -17.15
N GLY A 55 14.65 -45.21 -18.28
CA GLY A 55 15.20 -43.87 -18.54
C GLY A 55 14.12 -42.81 -18.64
N TYR A 56 13.03 -43.06 -19.32
CA TYR A 56 11.90 -42.17 -19.46
C TYR A 56 11.21 -41.91 -18.11
N THR A 57 10.92 -42.98 -17.35
CA THR A 57 10.28 -42.87 -16.03
C THR A 57 11.14 -42.08 -15.06
N LEU A 58 12.46 -42.31 -15.05
CA LEU A 58 13.40 -41.53 -14.23
C LEU A 58 13.43 -40.04 -14.66
N ALA A 59 13.50 -39.77 -15.96
CA ALA A 59 13.51 -38.40 -16.46
C ALA A 59 12.24 -37.65 -16.06
N VAL A 60 11.06 -38.27 -16.21
CA VAL A 60 9.79 -37.67 -15.76
C VAL A 60 9.81 -37.41 -14.25
N ALA A 61 10.25 -38.38 -13.43
CA ALA A 61 10.33 -38.23 -11.99
C ALA A 61 11.22 -37.02 -11.61
N LEU A 62 12.41 -36.93 -12.18
CA LEU A 62 13.35 -35.82 -11.89
C LEU A 62 12.78 -34.45 -12.27
N ILE A 63 12.08 -34.34 -13.40
CA ILE A 63 11.49 -33.07 -13.85
C ILE A 63 10.29 -32.69 -12.97
N LEU A 64 9.47 -33.63 -12.52
CA LEU A 64 8.38 -33.38 -11.59
C LEU A 64 8.90 -32.89 -10.23
N TRP A 65 9.95 -33.50 -9.68
CA TRP A 65 10.62 -33.02 -8.46
C TRP A 65 11.22 -31.64 -8.67
N PHE A 66 11.85 -31.40 -9.80
CA PHE A 66 12.39 -30.09 -10.15
C PHE A 66 11.29 -29.02 -10.22
N THR A 67 10.14 -29.36 -10.81
CA THR A 67 8.96 -28.47 -10.87
C THR A 67 8.46 -28.10 -9.47
N CYS A 68 8.33 -29.07 -8.56
CA CYS A 68 7.96 -28.82 -7.17
C CYS A 68 8.97 -27.92 -6.45
N LEU A 69 10.26 -28.22 -6.58
CA LEU A 69 11.32 -27.42 -5.96
C LEU A 69 11.34 -25.98 -6.49
N PHE A 70 11.15 -25.83 -7.80
CA PHE A 70 11.15 -24.50 -8.41
C PHE A 70 9.93 -23.66 -8.03
N ALA A 71 8.75 -24.27 -7.91
CA ALA A 71 7.55 -23.60 -7.42
C ALA A 71 7.75 -23.12 -5.97
N ASN A 72 8.26 -23.99 -5.11
CA ASN A 72 8.62 -23.65 -3.72
C ASN A 72 9.70 -22.55 -3.65
N PHE A 73 10.67 -22.58 -4.55
CA PHE A 73 11.72 -21.56 -4.64
C PHE A 73 11.17 -20.21 -5.04
N ALA A 74 10.24 -20.14 -6.00
CA ALA A 74 9.57 -18.91 -6.41
C ALA A 74 8.83 -18.26 -5.25
N GLU A 75 8.12 -19.06 -4.46
CA GLU A 75 7.41 -18.62 -3.26
C GLU A 75 8.40 -18.17 -2.17
N ALA A 76 9.47 -18.95 -1.90
CA ALA A 76 10.48 -18.63 -0.91
C ALA A 76 11.24 -17.32 -1.25
N ILE A 77 11.49 -17.02 -2.52
CA ILE A 77 12.08 -15.73 -2.94
C ILE A 77 11.12 -14.58 -2.62
N ALA A 78 9.84 -14.75 -2.91
CA ALA A 78 8.85 -13.71 -2.63
C ALA A 78 8.77 -13.45 -1.12
N GLU A 79 8.70 -14.50 -0.29
CA GLU A 79 8.71 -14.40 1.19
C GLU A 79 10.03 -13.82 1.74
N GLY A 80 11.16 -14.21 1.15
CA GLY A 80 12.49 -13.76 1.58
C GLY A 80 12.68 -12.25 1.49
N ARG A 81 11.98 -11.56 0.56
CA ARG A 81 11.96 -10.10 0.49
C ARG A 81 11.24 -9.50 1.68
N GLY A 82 10.10 -10.08 2.08
CA GLY A 82 9.39 -9.68 3.28
C GLY A 82 10.22 -9.90 4.55
N LYS A 83 10.80 -11.10 4.71
CA LYS A 83 11.63 -11.42 5.89
C LYS A 83 12.83 -10.49 6.06
N ALA A 84 13.50 -10.10 4.97
CA ALA A 84 14.63 -9.16 5.04
C ALA A 84 14.20 -7.77 5.57
N GLN A 85 13.01 -7.34 5.25
CA GLN A 85 12.43 -6.09 5.72
C GLN A 85 11.99 -6.21 7.20
N ALA A 86 11.39 -7.33 7.59
CA ALA A 86 11.07 -7.62 8.99
C ALA A 86 12.31 -7.66 9.87
N ASP A 87 13.41 -8.25 9.40
CA ASP A 87 14.70 -8.26 10.10
C ASP A 87 15.25 -6.84 10.31
N SER A 88 15.03 -5.93 9.37
CA SER A 88 15.38 -4.50 9.51
C SER A 88 14.55 -3.82 10.59
N LEU A 89 13.24 -4.05 10.60
CA LEU A 89 12.33 -3.52 11.61
C LEU A 89 12.62 -4.08 13.01
N ARG A 90 12.96 -5.38 13.12
CA ARG A 90 13.38 -5.99 14.40
C ARG A 90 14.65 -5.36 14.98
N LYS A 91 15.59 -4.95 14.13
CA LYS A 91 16.79 -4.26 14.58
C LYS A 91 16.51 -2.87 15.16
N ALA A 92 15.44 -2.23 14.71
CA ALA A 92 14.97 -0.95 15.25
C ALA A 92 14.29 -1.13 16.63
N LYS A 93 13.70 -2.32 16.88
CA LYS A 93 13.09 -2.65 18.18
C LYS A 93 14.20 -3.14 19.12
N LYS A 94 14.55 -2.32 20.12
CA LYS A 94 15.47 -2.67 21.20
C LYS A 94 14.71 -2.72 22.52
N ASP A 95 15.08 -3.66 23.39
CA ASP A 95 14.67 -3.58 24.78
C ASP A 95 15.42 -2.42 25.43
N ILE A 96 14.69 -1.45 25.93
CA ILE A 96 15.22 -0.25 26.56
C ILE A 96 14.62 -0.09 27.96
N GLU A 97 15.36 0.59 28.81
CA GLU A 97 14.88 0.99 30.11
C GLU A 97 13.92 2.17 29.96
N ALA A 98 12.74 2.06 30.57
CA ALA A 98 11.68 3.07 30.54
C ALA A 98 11.52 3.71 31.92
N ASN A 99 11.31 5.00 31.97
CA ASN A 99 11.11 5.77 33.21
C ASN A 99 9.59 5.88 33.49
N ARG A 100 9.03 4.89 34.21
CA ARG A 100 7.62 4.91 34.59
C ARG A 100 7.34 5.88 35.73
N ILE A 101 6.23 6.62 35.67
CA ILE A 101 5.74 7.53 36.71
C ILE A 101 4.30 7.16 37.09
N GLU A 102 3.87 7.54 38.31
CA GLU A 102 2.49 7.31 38.76
C GLU A 102 1.53 8.44 38.34
N SER A 103 2.03 9.65 38.20
CA SER A 103 1.22 10.83 37.84
C SER A 103 2.06 11.87 37.07
N VAL A 104 1.41 12.61 36.19
CA VAL A 104 2.00 13.74 35.46
C VAL A 104 2.51 14.85 36.40
N GLU A 105 2.02 14.91 37.63
CA GLU A 105 2.46 15.89 38.64
C GLU A 105 3.80 15.51 39.28
N THR A 106 4.26 14.25 39.14
CA THR A 106 5.46 13.71 39.81
C THR A 106 6.53 13.29 38.82
N LEU A 107 6.94 14.19 37.91
CA LEU A 107 7.90 13.90 36.82
C LEU A 107 9.30 13.46 37.31
N GLU A 108 9.68 13.79 38.54
CA GLU A 108 10.99 13.45 39.13
C GLU A 108 11.00 12.08 39.81
N GLN A 109 9.83 11.52 40.15
CA GLN A 109 9.72 10.21 40.80
C GLN A 109 9.58 9.10 39.75
N VAL A 110 10.69 8.77 39.13
CA VAL A 110 10.73 7.74 38.09
C VAL A 110 11.05 6.36 38.68
N THR A 111 10.37 5.35 38.21
CA THR A 111 10.68 3.92 38.47
C THR A 111 11.18 3.32 37.19
N PRO A 112 12.47 2.92 37.11
CA PRO A 112 13.00 2.28 35.92
C PRO A 112 12.39 0.89 35.76
N ILE A 113 11.88 0.59 34.55
CA ILE A 113 11.25 -0.68 34.17
C ILE A 113 11.68 -1.05 32.75
N SER A 114 11.71 -2.33 32.42
CA SER A 114 11.95 -2.75 31.03
C SER A 114 10.76 -2.37 30.13
N SER A 115 11.05 -1.93 28.89
CA SER A 115 10.00 -1.65 27.91
C SER A 115 9.11 -2.86 27.61
N THR A 116 9.58 -4.08 27.88
CA THR A 116 8.83 -5.33 27.74
C THR A 116 7.84 -5.60 28.87
N GLU A 117 7.92 -4.85 29.98
CA GLU A 117 7.04 -4.98 31.15
C GLU A 117 6.01 -3.84 31.23
N LEU A 118 6.02 -2.92 30.26
CA LEU A 118 5.05 -1.83 30.16
C LEU A 118 3.69 -2.34 29.70
N HIS A 119 2.64 -1.93 30.38
CA HIS A 119 1.25 -2.26 30.04
C HIS A 119 0.46 -1.03 29.60
N ALA A 120 -0.63 -1.26 28.89
CA ALA A 120 -1.54 -0.18 28.49
C ALA A 120 -2.06 0.57 29.74
N GLY A 121 -1.93 1.91 29.72
CA GLY A 121 -2.26 2.81 30.82
C GLY A 121 -1.06 3.26 31.66
N ASP A 122 0.11 2.64 31.53
CA ASP A 122 1.33 3.12 32.19
C ASP A 122 1.73 4.49 31.66
N LEU A 123 2.26 5.35 32.54
CA LEU A 123 2.79 6.65 32.17
C LEU A 123 4.32 6.61 32.18
N VAL A 124 4.93 7.08 31.10
CA VAL A 124 6.39 7.06 30.91
C VAL A 124 6.91 8.44 30.56
N VAL A 125 7.94 8.91 31.27
CA VAL A 125 8.66 10.13 30.96
C VAL A 125 9.77 9.81 29.96
N VAL A 126 9.80 10.58 28.85
CA VAL A 126 10.85 10.47 27.83
C VAL A 126 11.47 11.85 27.62
N LYS A 127 12.79 11.93 27.76
CA LYS A 127 13.58 13.17 27.64
C LYS A 127 14.31 13.23 26.30
N ALA A 128 14.77 14.42 25.95
CA ALA A 128 15.59 14.64 24.78
C ALA A 128 16.80 13.67 24.76
N GLY A 129 17.00 12.99 23.63
CA GLY A 129 18.02 11.95 23.43
C GLY A 129 17.58 10.54 23.82
N GLU A 130 16.45 10.36 24.49
CA GLU A 130 15.91 9.07 24.86
C GLU A 130 15.00 8.51 23.78
N MET A 131 14.93 7.18 23.72
CA MET A 131 14.06 6.44 22.82
C MET A 131 12.70 6.22 23.50
N ILE A 132 11.61 6.37 22.75
CA ILE A 132 10.25 6.11 23.22
C ILE A 132 10.08 4.59 23.40
N PRO A 133 9.73 4.11 24.62
CA PRO A 133 9.80 2.68 24.95
C PRO A 133 8.65 1.84 24.41
N ALA A 134 7.48 2.44 24.19
CA ALA A 134 6.28 1.77 23.72
C ALA A 134 5.39 2.73 22.96
N ASP A 135 4.44 2.19 22.19
CA ASP A 135 3.43 3.01 21.51
C ASP A 135 2.49 3.63 22.53
N GLY A 136 2.13 4.88 22.30
CA GLY A 136 1.27 5.61 23.23
C GLY A 136 0.86 6.97 22.70
N ASP A 137 0.16 7.70 23.55
CA ASP A 137 -0.27 9.06 23.33
C ASP A 137 0.45 10.04 24.28
N VAL A 138 0.95 11.13 23.76
CA VAL A 138 1.54 12.19 24.57
C VAL A 138 0.43 12.85 25.39
N VAL A 139 0.54 12.78 26.71
CA VAL A 139 -0.43 13.36 27.66
C VAL A 139 0.09 14.63 28.33
N TYR A 140 1.39 14.89 28.24
CA TYR A 140 2.03 16.11 28.74
C TYR A 140 3.25 16.47 27.91
N GLY A 141 3.42 17.77 27.66
CA GLY A 141 4.57 18.33 26.94
C GLY A 141 4.40 18.35 25.42
N ALA A 142 5.43 18.84 24.76
CA ALA A 142 5.58 18.82 23.32
C ALA A 142 7.07 18.62 23.00
N ALA A 143 7.37 17.80 21.99
CA ALA A 143 8.76 17.50 21.61
C ALA A 143 8.90 17.25 20.11
N SER A 144 10.09 17.47 19.62
CA SER A 144 10.51 17.04 18.29
C SER A 144 10.96 15.58 18.36
N VAL A 145 10.41 14.72 17.53
CA VAL A 145 10.66 13.27 17.53
C VAL A 145 11.24 12.87 16.18
N ASP A 146 12.34 12.11 16.21
CA ASP A 146 12.92 11.47 15.04
C ASP A 146 12.25 10.09 14.83
N GLU A 147 11.48 9.99 13.77
CA GLU A 147 10.79 8.77 13.35
C GLU A 147 11.49 8.07 12.18
N SER A 148 12.67 8.52 11.77
CA SER A 148 13.40 8.05 10.59
C SER A 148 13.66 6.53 10.60
N ALA A 149 13.83 5.95 11.78
CA ALA A 149 14.02 4.50 11.92
C ALA A 149 12.80 3.68 11.47
N ILE A 150 11.60 4.28 11.46
CA ILE A 150 10.33 3.65 11.10
C ILE A 150 9.86 4.13 9.73
N THR A 151 9.86 5.46 9.52
CA THR A 151 9.33 6.10 8.31
C THR A 151 10.35 6.20 7.18
N GLY A 152 11.64 6.20 7.50
CA GLY A 152 12.71 6.54 6.57
C GLY A 152 12.88 8.04 6.31
N GLU A 153 11.98 8.88 6.85
CA GLU A 153 12.02 10.34 6.71
C GLU A 153 12.99 10.95 7.71
N SER A 154 13.93 11.79 7.23
CA SER A 154 14.94 12.42 8.09
C SER A 154 14.43 13.68 8.80
N ALA A 155 13.26 14.20 8.43
CA ALA A 155 12.70 15.40 9.05
C ALA A 155 12.00 15.04 10.37
N PRO A 156 12.37 15.68 11.50
CA PRO A 156 11.70 15.45 12.78
C PRO A 156 10.23 15.89 12.75
N VAL A 157 9.40 15.18 13.49
CA VAL A 157 7.96 15.46 13.63
C VAL A 157 7.68 16.03 15.01
N ILE A 158 6.86 17.07 15.11
CA ILE A 158 6.42 17.60 16.41
C ILE A 158 5.29 16.73 16.94
N ARG A 159 5.47 16.24 18.17
CA ARG A 159 4.46 15.49 18.94
C ARG A 159 4.11 16.29 20.19
N GLU A 160 2.82 16.44 20.48
CA GLU A 160 2.32 17.30 21.55
C GLU A 160 1.11 16.71 22.26
N ALA A 161 0.91 17.09 23.50
CA ALA A 161 -0.24 16.65 24.30
C ALA A 161 -1.53 17.29 23.79
N GLY A 162 -2.54 16.44 23.53
CA GLY A 162 -3.85 16.85 23.05
C GLY A 162 -3.90 17.09 21.54
N GLY A 163 -5.04 16.80 20.94
CA GLY A 163 -5.24 16.90 19.48
C GLY A 163 -4.71 15.71 18.68
N ASP A 164 -4.57 15.91 17.38
CA ASP A 164 -4.29 14.83 16.42
C ASP A 164 -2.81 14.44 16.31
N ARG A 165 -1.91 15.17 17.00
CA ARG A 165 -0.46 14.94 16.98
C ARG A 165 0.10 14.27 18.24
N CYS A 166 -0.78 13.69 19.07
CA CYS A 166 -0.37 13.07 20.33
C CYS A 166 0.23 11.67 20.17
N ALA A 167 -0.09 10.93 19.12
CA ALA A 167 0.33 9.55 18.97
C ALA A 167 1.84 9.44 18.71
N VAL A 168 2.53 8.58 19.47
CA VAL A 168 3.95 8.26 19.32
C VAL A 168 4.15 6.76 19.16
N THR A 169 5.22 6.37 18.48
CA THR A 169 5.55 4.98 18.21
C THR A 169 6.82 4.56 18.94
N GLY A 170 6.78 3.42 19.60
CA GLY A 170 7.94 2.85 20.28
C GLY A 170 9.11 2.59 19.31
N GLY A 171 10.33 2.91 19.76
CA GLY A 171 11.54 2.81 18.94
C GLY A 171 11.93 4.09 18.21
N THR A 172 11.14 5.17 18.31
CA THR A 172 11.49 6.52 17.83
C THR A 172 12.25 7.31 18.91
N THR A 173 12.97 8.38 18.53
CA THR A 173 13.85 9.10 19.45
C THR A 173 13.36 10.53 19.65
N VAL A 174 13.23 10.96 20.89
CA VAL A 174 12.92 12.35 21.25
C VAL A 174 14.16 13.21 21.05
N LEU A 175 14.08 14.30 20.26
CA LEU A 175 15.20 15.18 19.95
C LEU A 175 15.24 16.43 20.83
N SER A 176 14.10 16.93 21.28
CA SER A 176 14.00 18.13 22.12
C SER A 176 13.01 17.91 23.26
N ASP A 177 13.17 18.67 24.33
CA ASP A 177 12.23 18.79 25.45
C ASP A 177 11.93 17.46 26.18
N VAL A 178 10.81 17.41 26.89
CA VAL A 178 10.34 16.27 27.69
C VAL A 178 8.88 16.04 27.41
N ILE A 179 8.52 14.78 27.18
CA ILE A 179 7.12 14.37 27.03
C ILE A 179 6.78 13.27 28.03
N VAL A 180 5.51 13.21 28.43
CA VAL A 180 4.94 12.06 29.11
C VAL A 180 4.04 11.32 28.15
N VAL A 181 4.30 10.04 27.99
CA VAL A 181 3.57 9.15 27.09
C VAL A 181 2.70 8.21 27.95
N SER A 182 1.41 8.17 27.66
CA SER A 182 0.51 7.13 28.15
C SER A 182 0.57 5.95 27.18
N VAL A 183 1.05 4.81 27.64
CA VAL A 183 1.18 3.60 26.86
C VAL A 183 -0.19 3.09 26.44
N THR A 184 -0.37 2.81 25.12
CA THR A 184 -1.65 2.33 24.58
C THR A 184 -1.60 0.88 24.14
N ALA A 185 -0.41 0.32 23.94
CA ALA A 185 -0.23 -1.04 23.43
C ALA A 185 0.33 -1.99 24.51
N GLU A 186 -0.24 -3.18 24.58
CA GLU A 186 0.32 -4.28 25.39
C GLU A 186 1.66 -4.78 24.81
N PRO A 187 2.55 -5.37 25.64
CA PRO A 187 3.81 -5.95 25.18
C PRO A 187 3.60 -6.94 24.03
N GLY A 188 4.37 -6.78 22.94
CA GLY A 188 4.27 -7.63 21.76
C GLY A 188 3.08 -7.36 20.84
N LYS A 189 2.25 -6.36 21.16
CA LYS A 189 1.10 -5.95 20.33
C LYS A 189 1.25 -4.53 19.75
N GLY A 190 2.41 -3.91 19.91
CA GLY A 190 2.69 -2.59 19.39
C GLY A 190 2.65 -2.53 17.85
N PHE A 191 2.68 -1.31 17.33
CA PHE A 191 2.64 -1.03 15.88
C PHE A 191 3.79 -1.73 15.15
N LEU A 192 5.02 -1.65 15.67
CA LEU A 192 6.18 -2.37 15.11
C LEU A 192 5.99 -3.89 15.14
N ASP A 193 5.38 -4.44 16.20
CA ASP A 193 5.10 -5.88 16.29
C ASP A 193 4.08 -6.32 15.25
N LYS A 194 3.02 -5.53 15.07
CA LYS A 194 2.02 -5.74 14.02
C LYS A 194 2.65 -5.66 12.63
N MET A 195 3.55 -4.68 12.40
CA MET A 195 4.30 -4.53 11.16
C MET A 195 5.17 -5.76 10.86
N ILE A 196 5.96 -6.19 11.82
CA ILE A 196 6.84 -7.37 11.69
C ILE A 196 6.01 -8.61 11.36
N ALA A 197 4.93 -8.85 12.10
CA ALA A 197 4.04 -9.99 11.88
C ALA A 197 3.40 -9.99 10.49
N MET A 198 3.02 -8.82 9.97
CA MET A 198 2.45 -8.68 8.62
C MET A 198 3.47 -8.91 7.51
N VAL A 199 4.67 -8.35 7.68
CA VAL A 199 5.75 -8.49 6.71
C VAL A 199 6.27 -9.93 6.67
N GLU A 200 6.23 -10.66 7.78
CA GLU A 200 6.59 -12.09 7.84
C GLU A 200 5.53 -13.03 7.25
N GLY A 201 4.35 -12.50 6.93
CA GLY A 201 3.27 -13.30 6.34
C GLY A 201 2.57 -14.24 7.32
N ALA A 202 2.87 -14.16 8.63
CA ALA A 202 2.29 -15.02 9.66
C ALA A 202 0.78 -14.86 9.83
N ALA A 203 0.19 -13.77 9.33
CA ALA A 203 -1.24 -13.47 9.45
C ALA A 203 -1.95 -13.27 8.09
N ARG A 204 -1.34 -13.68 6.96
CA ARG A 204 -1.92 -13.44 5.65
C ARG A 204 -3.18 -14.28 5.41
N LYS A 205 -4.34 -13.66 5.54
CA LYS A 205 -5.60 -14.23 5.06
C LYS A 205 -5.67 -14.13 3.53
N LYS A 206 -6.05 -15.23 2.86
CA LYS A 206 -6.29 -15.24 1.40
C LYS A 206 -7.38 -14.23 1.06
N THR A 207 -7.21 -13.55 -0.06
CA THR A 207 -8.21 -12.59 -0.55
C THR A 207 -9.41 -13.33 -1.17
N PRO A 208 -10.59 -12.69 -1.30
CA PRO A 208 -11.74 -13.29 -1.97
C PRO A 208 -11.43 -13.76 -3.39
N ASN A 209 -10.68 -12.98 -4.15
CA ASN A 209 -10.27 -13.34 -5.50
C ASN A 209 -9.27 -14.51 -5.52
N GLU A 210 -8.35 -14.59 -4.55
CA GLU A 210 -7.47 -15.75 -4.38
C GLU A 210 -8.27 -17.02 -4.06
N ILE A 211 -9.28 -16.90 -3.20
CA ILE A 211 -10.17 -18.02 -2.86
C ILE A 211 -10.97 -18.48 -4.11
N ALA A 212 -11.57 -17.53 -4.82
CA ALA A 212 -12.34 -17.82 -6.04
C ALA A 212 -11.46 -18.49 -7.10
N LEU A 213 -10.25 -17.97 -7.33
CA LEU A 213 -9.30 -18.55 -8.26
C LEU A 213 -8.84 -19.95 -7.80
N GLN A 214 -8.63 -20.15 -6.51
CA GLN A 214 -8.28 -21.45 -5.94
C GLN A 214 -9.39 -22.48 -6.15
N ILE A 215 -10.66 -22.11 -5.93
CA ILE A 215 -11.82 -22.98 -6.21
C ILE A 215 -11.86 -23.35 -7.68
N PHE A 216 -11.67 -22.39 -8.57
CA PHE A 216 -11.60 -22.61 -10.01
C PHE A 216 -10.47 -23.59 -10.40
N LEU A 217 -9.26 -23.40 -9.83
CA LEU A 217 -8.13 -24.30 -10.07
C LEU A 217 -8.39 -25.71 -9.55
N ILE A 218 -9.05 -25.88 -8.41
CA ILE A 218 -9.46 -27.18 -7.88
C ILE A 218 -10.46 -27.86 -8.82
N ALA A 219 -11.47 -27.12 -9.27
CA ALA A 219 -12.47 -27.65 -10.20
C ALA A 219 -11.84 -28.15 -11.51
N LEU A 220 -10.94 -27.33 -12.11
CA LEU A 220 -10.17 -27.73 -13.28
C LEU A 220 -9.32 -28.99 -13.03
N THR A 221 -8.64 -29.04 -11.87
CA THR A 221 -7.80 -30.18 -11.49
C THR A 221 -8.62 -31.45 -11.40
N VAL A 222 -9.80 -31.40 -10.78
CA VAL A 222 -10.73 -32.55 -10.72
C VAL A 222 -11.15 -32.99 -12.12
N ILE A 223 -11.52 -32.03 -12.99
CA ILE A 223 -11.89 -32.35 -14.39
C ILE A 223 -10.72 -33.05 -15.09
N PHE A 224 -9.48 -32.56 -14.95
CA PHE A 224 -8.33 -33.16 -15.60
C PHE A 224 -8.01 -34.56 -15.08
N VAL A 225 -8.15 -34.80 -13.78
CA VAL A 225 -8.03 -36.16 -13.21
C VAL A 225 -9.04 -37.10 -13.84
N LEU A 226 -10.32 -36.70 -13.95
CA LEU A 226 -11.36 -37.49 -14.58
C LEU A 226 -11.07 -37.75 -16.07
N VAL A 227 -10.60 -36.73 -16.79
CA VAL A 227 -10.22 -36.85 -18.21
C VAL A 227 -9.10 -37.87 -18.38
N VAL A 228 -8.05 -37.80 -17.56
CA VAL A 228 -6.90 -38.72 -17.64
C VAL A 228 -7.29 -40.14 -17.30
N ILE A 229 -8.17 -40.35 -16.30
CA ILE A 229 -8.71 -41.67 -15.98
C ILE A 229 -9.53 -42.21 -17.17
N ALA A 230 -10.42 -41.40 -17.75
CA ALA A 230 -11.19 -41.77 -18.92
C ALA A 230 -10.28 -42.10 -20.13
N LEU A 231 -9.23 -41.30 -20.31
CA LEU A 231 -8.25 -41.49 -21.37
C LEU A 231 -7.54 -42.86 -21.24
N TYR A 232 -7.18 -43.26 -20.01
CA TYR A 232 -6.63 -44.60 -19.75
C TYR A 232 -7.60 -45.72 -20.15
N CYS A 233 -8.86 -45.63 -19.72
CA CYS A 233 -9.88 -46.60 -20.02
C CYS A 233 -10.12 -46.74 -21.54
N TYR A 234 -10.23 -45.62 -22.25
CA TYR A 234 -10.41 -45.62 -23.70
C TYR A 234 -9.17 -46.12 -24.43
N SER A 235 -7.96 -45.73 -24.01
CA SER A 235 -6.72 -46.23 -24.58
C SER A 235 -6.58 -47.74 -24.41
N ALA A 236 -6.84 -48.25 -23.21
CA ALA A 236 -6.78 -49.68 -22.92
C ALA A 236 -7.81 -50.47 -23.74
N PHE A 237 -9.03 -49.97 -23.87
CA PHE A 237 -10.07 -50.61 -24.70
C PHE A 237 -9.67 -50.60 -26.18
N ALA A 238 -9.29 -49.44 -26.73
CA ALA A 238 -8.94 -49.30 -28.14
C ALA A 238 -7.71 -50.15 -28.52
N SER A 239 -6.71 -50.23 -27.64
CA SER A 239 -5.51 -51.04 -27.84
C SER A 239 -5.85 -52.56 -27.86
N ARG A 240 -6.74 -52.97 -26.94
CA ARG A 240 -7.21 -54.37 -26.86
C ARG A 240 -7.97 -54.79 -28.13
N GLU A 241 -8.88 -53.94 -28.62
CA GLU A 241 -9.62 -54.18 -29.86
C GLU A 241 -8.71 -54.32 -31.08
N LYS A 242 -7.60 -53.60 -31.12
CA LYS A 242 -6.63 -53.67 -32.21
C LYS A 242 -5.50 -54.67 -31.98
N GLY A 243 -5.47 -55.38 -30.85
CA GLY A 243 -4.42 -56.34 -30.52
C GLY A 243 -3.03 -55.71 -30.34
N MET A 244 -2.99 -54.44 -29.93
CA MET A 244 -1.78 -53.67 -29.72
C MET A 244 -1.50 -53.43 -28.23
N ALA A 245 -0.26 -53.13 -27.88
CA ALA A 245 0.08 -52.67 -26.54
C ALA A 245 -0.53 -51.27 -26.28
N ASN A 246 -0.94 -51.04 -25.02
CA ASN A 246 -1.47 -49.73 -24.65
C ASN A 246 -0.36 -48.68 -24.69
N PRO A 247 -0.42 -47.62 -25.54
CA PRO A 247 0.59 -46.58 -25.60
C PRO A 247 0.54 -45.63 -24.38
N ALA A 248 -0.56 -45.60 -23.63
CA ALA A 248 -0.74 -44.76 -22.45
C ALA A 248 -0.29 -45.52 -21.19
N SER A 249 1.00 -45.48 -20.86
CA SER A 249 1.53 -45.96 -19.57
C SER A 249 1.05 -45.09 -18.41
N ILE A 250 1.08 -45.61 -17.18
CA ILE A 250 0.73 -44.88 -15.99
C ILE A 250 1.67 -43.66 -15.81
N THR A 251 2.97 -43.87 -16.07
CA THR A 251 3.98 -42.77 -16.07
C THR A 251 3.60 -41.66 -17.05
N THR A 252 3.24 -42.05 -18.29
CA THR A 252 2.80 -41.12 -19.35
C THR A 252 1.54 -40.34 -18.94
N LEU A 253 0.58 -41.00 -18.33
CA LEU A 253 -0.67 -40.38 -17.89
C LEU A 253 -0.49 -39.44 -16.70
N LEU A 254 0.38 -39.80 -15.74
CA LEU A 254 0.73 -38.88 -14.63
C LEU A 254 1.50 -37.67 -15.13
N ALA A 255 2.42 -37.83 -16.06
CA ALA A 255 3.11 -36.74 -16.70
C ALA A 255 2.15 -35.82 -17.48
N LEU A 256 1.23 -36.41 -18.25
CA LEU A 256 0.17 -35.70 -18.96
C LEU A 256 -0.73 -34.95 -18.01
N LEU A 257 -1.16 -35.55 -16.90
CA LEU A 257 -1.98 -34.90 -15.88
C LEU A 257 -1.32 -33.61 -15.35
N VAL A 258 -0.01 -33.67 -15.05
CA VAL A 258 0.75 -32.49 -14.58
C VAL A 258 0.91 -31.45 -15.69
N CYS A 259 1.09 -31.88 -16.96
CA CYS A 259 1.16 -30.93 -18.09
C CYS A 259 -0.15 -30.18 -18.32
N LEU A 260 -1.30 -30.87 -18.09
CA LEU A 260 -2.62 -30.33 -18.32
C LEU A 260 -3.16 -29.53 -17.13
N ALA A 261 -2.71 -29.85 -15.90
CA ALA A 261 -3.09 -29.11 -14.70
C ALA A 261 -2.54 -27.67 -14.77
N PRO A 262 -3.30 -26.67 -14.25
CA PRO A 262 -2.88 -25.26 -14.30
C PRO A 262 -1.76 -24.96 -13.30
N THR A 263 -0.64 -25.66 -13.45
CA THR A 263 0.50 -25.60 -12.52
C THR A 263 1.20 -24.26 -12.53
N THR A 264 1.22 -23.58 -13.66
CA THR A 264 1.88 -22.28 -13.82
C THR A 264 1.29 -21.21 -12.90
N ILE A 265 -0.04 -21.01 -12.95
CA ILE A 265 -0.69 -20.04 -12.07
C ILE A 265 -0.74 -20.55 -10.63
N GLY A 266 -0.92 -21.86 -10.42
CA GLY A 266 -0.89 -22.46 -9.09
C GLY A 266 0.42 -22.20 -8.36
N ALA A 267 1.57 -22.29 -9.05
CA ALA A 267 2.88 -22.00 -8.48
C ALA A 267 3.13 -20.50 -8.22
N LEU A 268 2.56 -19.61 -9.02
CA LEU A 268 2.87 -18.17 -8.97
C LEU A 268 1.85 -17.33 -8.18
N LEU A 269 0.68 -17.87 -7.87
CA LEU A 269 -0.41 -17.12 -7.25
C LEU A 269 0.00 -16.47 -5.91
N SER A 270 0.60 -17.24 -5.02
CA SER A 270 1.12 -16.74 -3.73
C SER A 270 2.22 -15.71 -3.93
N ALA A 271 3.15 -15.96 -4.87
CA ALA A 271 4.24 -15.05 -5.16
C ALA A 271 3.76 -13.68 -5.67
N ILE A 272 2.70 -13.63 -6.48
CA ILE A 272 2.10 -12.39 -6.98
C ILE A 272 1.57 -11.54 -5.81
N GLY A 273 0.82 -12.16 -4.89
CA GLY A 273 0.25 -11.45 -3.75
C GLY A 273 1.33 -10.90 -2.80
N ILE A 274 2.36 -11.70 -2.49
CA ILE A 274 3.49 -11.27 -1.65
C ILE A 274 4.26 -10.13 -2.33
N ALA A 275 4.47 -10.21 -3.64
CA ALA A 275 5.14 -9.15 -4.41
C ALA A 275 4.34 -7.84 -4.41
N GLY A 276 3.00 -7.90 -4.39
CA GLY A 276 2.13 -6.73 -4.24
C GLY A 276 2.35 -6.02 -2.90
N MET A 277 2.34 -6.77 -1.80
CA MET A 277 2.63 -6.22 -0.47
C MET A 277 4.04 -5.63 -0.38
N SER A 278 5.05 -6.34 -0.91
CA SER A 278 6.43 -5.85 -0.92
C SER A 278 6.59 -4.53 -1.69
N ARG A 279 5.82 -4.31 -2.75
CA ARG A 279 5.84 -3.04 -3.51
C ARG A 279 5.22 -1.89 -2.73
N LEU A 280 4.12 -2.11 -2.02
CA LEU A 280 3.55 -1.09 -1.13
C LEU A 280 4.51 -0.70 -0.01
N ASN A 281 5.16 -1.69 0.59
CA ASN A 281 6.17 -1.43 1.62
C ASN A 281 7.36 -0.61 1.09
N GLN A 282 7.79 -0.82 -0.16
CA GLN A 282 8.84 -0.02 -0.81
C GLN A 282 8.41 1.45 -1.03
N GLU A 283 7.11 1.69 -1.10
CA GLU A 283 6.53 3.03 -1.17
C GLU A 283 6.14 3.56 0.22
N ASN A 284 6.69 3.00 1.29
CA ASN A 284 6.40 3.39 2.68
C ASN A 284 4.90 3.30 3.05
N VAL A 285 4.19 2.34 2.48
CA VAL A 285 2.80 2.05 2.83
C VAL A 285 2.68 0.64 3.38
N LEU A 286 2.12 0.54 4.57
CA LEU A 286 1.85 -0.73 5.23
C LEU A 286 0.42 -1.15 4.97
N ALA A 287 0.22 -2.28 4.32
CA ALA A 287 -1.09 -2.88 4.16
C ALA A 287 -1.32 -3.92 5.27
N MET A 288 -2.41 -3.76 6.01
CA MET A 288 -2.79 -4.67 7.09
C MET A 288 -3.31 -6.01 6.56
N SER A 289 -3.66 -6.10 5.27
CA SER A 289 -4.09 -7.34 4.63
C SER A 289 -3.91 -7.31 3.12
N GLY A 290 -3.74 -8.49 2.50
CA GLY A 290 -3.74 -8.62 1.05
C GLY A 290 -5.08 -8.21 0.41
N ARG A 291 -6.19 -8.34 1.16
CA ARG A 291 -7.52 -7.91 0.73
C ARG A 291 -7.58 -6.39 0.50
N ALA A 292 -6.96 -5.60 1.37
CA ALA A 292 -6.92 -4.15 1.21
C ALA A 292 -6.20 -3.74 -0.09
N ILE A 293 -5.14 -4.46 -0.48
CA ILE A 293 -4.40 -4.19 -1.73
C ILE A 293 -5.25 -4.53 -2.96
N GLU A 294 -6.01 -5.62 -2.91
CA GLU A 294 -6.95 -5.95 -4.00
C GLU A 294 -8.04 -4.90 -4.12
N ALA A 295 -8.68 -4.57 -3.00
CA ALA A 295 -9.71 -3.53 -2.96
C ALA A 295 -9.18 -2.21 -3.53
N ALA A 296 -7.93 -1.83 -3.22
CA ALA A 296 -7.31 -0.62 -3.77
C ALA A 296 -7.22 -0.63 -5.31
N GLY A 297 -7.11 -1.82 -5.93
CA GLY A 297 -7.13 -1.95 -7.38
C GLY A 297 -8.50 -1.73 -8.02
N ASP A 298 -9.55 -1.98 -7.27
CA ASP A 298 -10.94 -1.88 -7.74
C ASP A 298 -11.66 -0.60 -7.25
N VAL A 299 -10.98 0.27 -6.48
CA VAL A 299 -11.51 1.55 -6.02
C VAL A 299 -11.92 2.42 -7.20
N ASP A 300 -13.12 2.99 -7.10
CA ASP A 300 -13.70 3.92 -8.08
C ASP A 300 -14.14 5.25 -7.44
N VAL A 301 -14.22 5.34 -6.11
CA VAL A 301 -14.49 6.58 -5.37
C VAL A 301 -13.43 6.82 -4.32
N LEU A 302 -12.89 8.03 -4.29
CA LEU A 302 -11.84 8.46 -3.39
C LEU A 302 -12.28 9.65 -2.56
N LEU A 303 -12.37 9.47 -1.25
CA LEU A 303 -12.68 10.50 -0.28
C LEU A 303 -11.38 11.03 0.33
N LEU A 304 -11.14 12.32 0.15
CA LEU A 304 -9.91 13.00 0.57
C LEU A 304 -10.23 14.10 1.58
N ASP A 305 -9.64 14.06 2.74
CA ASP A 305 -9.72 15.20 3.64
C ASP A 305 -9.00 16.41 3.01
N LYS A 306 -9.49 17.62 3.27
CA LYS A 306 -8.89 18.86 2.76
C LYS A 306 -7.52 19.10 3.39
N THR A 307 -7.52 19.14 4.73
CA THR A 307 -6.40 19.63 5.53
C THR A 307 -5.26 18.61 5.57
N GLY A 308 -4.04 19.06 5.27
CA GLY A 308 -2.88 18.18 5.22
C GLY A 308 -2.87 17.21 4.03
N THR A 309 -4.00 17.00 3.35
CA THR A 309 -4.18 16.10 2.20
C THR A 309 -4.11 16.85 0.87
N ILE A 310 -5.08 17.71 0.59
CA ILE A 310 -5.14 18.53 -0.62
C ILE A 310 -4.33 19.81 -0.41
N THR A 311 -4.40 20.39 0.80
CA THR A 311 -3.66 21.57 1.20
C THR A 311 -2.45 21.22 2.05
N LEU A 312 -1.53 22.17 2.26
CA LEU A 312 -0.35 21.98 3.11
C LEU A 312 -0.68 21.80 4.61
N GLY A 313 -1.95 22.01 4.99
CA GLY A 313 -2.40 21.94 6.38
C GLY A 313 -2.07 23.18 7.22
N ASN A 314 -1.24 24.07 6.69
CA ASN A 314 -0.88 25.35 7.31
C ASN A 314 -1.44 26.48 6.46
N ARG A 315 -2.11 27.43 7.11
CA ARG A 315 -2.53 28.67 6.44
C ARG A 315 -1.32 29.53 6.17
N GLN A 316 -1.23 30.14 5.00
CA GLN A 316 -0.14 31.02 4.63
C GLN A 316 -0.69 32.39 4.25
N ALA A 317 0.09 33.44 4.55
CA ALA A 317 -0.25 34.78 4.13
C ALA A 317 -0.23 34.87 2.60
N ALA A 318 -1.36 35.29 2.03
CA ALA A 318 -1.57 35.40 0.59
C ALA A 318 -1.59 36.85 0.11
N ALA A 319 -2.13 37.75 0.92
CA ALA A 319 -2.22 39.18 0.58
C ALA A 319 -2.36 40.06 1.82
N PHE A 320 -2.06 41.35 1.66
CA PHE A 320 -2.30 42.42 2.64
C PHE A 320 -3.40 43.32 2.09
N PHE A 321 -4.47 43.55 2.84
CA PHE A 321 -5.58 44.41 2.48
C PHE A 321 -5.63 45.60 3.42
N PRO A 322 -5.07 46.78 3.02
CA PRO A 322 -5.10 47.98 3.85
C PRO A 322 -6.51 48.57 3.91
N VAL A 323 -6.87 49.15 5.05
CA VAL A 323 -8.09 49.97 5.15
C VAL A 323 -7.89 51.33 4.46
N LYS A 324 -8.98 52.03 4.16
CA LYS A 324 -8.94 53.28 3.43
C LYS A 324 -8.00 54.32 4.08
N GLY A 325 -7.06 54.83 3.28
CA GLY A 325 -6.08 55.81 3.73
C GLY A 325 -4.85 55.23 4.46
N VAL A 326 -4.64 53.92 4.35
CA VAL A 326 -3.40 53.23 4.78
C VAL A 326 -2.67 52.72 3.56
N ASN A 327 -1.33 52.81 3.56
CA ASN A 327 -0.52 52.24 2.51
C ASN A 327 -0.31 50.74 2.79
N GLU A 328 -0.37 49.90 1.76
CA GLU A 328 -0.16 48.46 1.87
C GLU A 328 1.21 48.11 2.47
N ARG A 329 2.25 48.89 2.11
CA ARG A 329 3.59 48.71 2.66
C ARG A 329 3.64 48.99 4.17
N ASP A 330 2.86 49.95 4.67
CA ASP A 330 2.78 50.27 6.11
C ASP A 330 2.07 49.17 6.89
N LEU A 331 1.04 48.57 6.30
CA LEU A 331 0.37 47.38 6.83
C LEU A 331 1.34 46.19 6.87
N ALA A 332 2.03 45.91 5.75
CA ALA A 332 3.01 44.85 5.68
C ALA A 332 4.14 45.01 6.71
N HIS A 333 4.66 46.24 6.89
CA HIS A 333 5.69 46.53 7.88
C HIS A 333 5.20 46.25 9.32
N ALA A 334 4.00 46.67 9.68
CA ALA A 334 3.41 46.41 10.98
C ALA A 334 3.12 44.90 11.17
N ALA A 335 2.67 44.22 10.13
CA ALA A 335 2.45 42.77 10.11
C ALA A 335 3.76 42.01 10.38
N VAL A 336 4.87 42.41 9.75
CA VAL A 336 6.20 41.83 9.99
C VAL A 336 6.63 42.04 11.44
N LEU A 337 6.58 43.26 11.96
CA LEU A 337 6.96 43.55 13.33
C LEU A 337 6.20 42.73 14.36
N SER A 338 4.88 42.56 14.17
CA SER A 338 4.05 41.75 15.06
C SER A 338 4.22 40.22 14.87
N SER A 339 4.96 39.78 13.84
CA SER A 339 5.21 38.39 13.53
C SER A 339 6.65 37.93 13.76
N LEU A 340 7.59 38.83 14.14
CA LEU A 340 9.02 38.50 14.28
C LEU A 340 9.29 37.40 15.32
N ALA A 341 8.51 37.31 16.38
CA ALA A 341 8.63 36.28 17.40
C ALA A 341 7.60 35.14 17.22
N ASP A 342 6.84 35.16 16.14
CA ASP A 342 5.82 34.14 15.85
C ASP A 342 6.43 33.01 15.04
N GLU A 343 6.87 31.97 15.72
CA GLU A 343 7.51 30.78 15.11
C GLU A 343 6.52 29.85 14.42
N THR A 344 5.23 30.16 14.45
CA THR A 344 4.22 29.37 13.71
C THR A 344 4.44 29.46 12.20
N PRO A 345 4.00 28.45 11.42
CA PRO A 345 4.03 28.52 9.96
C PRO A 345 3.30 29.74 9.40
N GLU A 346 2.20 30.14 10.04
CA GLU A 346 1.44 31.35 9.71
C GLU A 346 2.29 32.64 9.92
N GLY A 347 2.94 32.78 11.07
CA GLY A 347 3.83 33.91 11.36
C GLY A 347 4.98 33.99 10.36
N ARG A 348 5.65 32.89 10.11
CA ARG A 348 6.74 32.81 9.10
C ARG A 348 6.28 33.17 7.70
N SER A 349 5.06 32.79 7.32
CA SER A 349 4.52 33.12 6.00
C SER A 349 4.26 34.61 5.82
N VAL A 350 3.89 35.33 6.88
CA VAL A 350 3.75 36.81 6.86
C VAL A 350 5.10 37.48 6.58
N LEU A 351 6.16 37.00 7.22
CA LEU A 351 7.52 37.51 6.98
C LEU A 351 7.96 37.27 5.55
N GLN A 352 7.73 36.07 5.05
CA GLN A 352 8.08 35.68 3.70
C GLN A 352 7.33 36.53 2.65
N LEU A 353 6.00 36.66 2.78
CA LEU A 353 5.18 37.45 1.87
C LEU A 353 5.63 38.91 1.81
N ALA A 354 5.90 39.52 2.96
CA ALA A 354 6.36 40.89 3.03
C ALA A 354 7.76 41.10 2.43
N ARG A 355 8.65 40.09 2.58
CA ARG A 355 9.96 40.09 1.93
C ARG A 355 9.84 40.02 0.41
N GLU A 356 8.99 39.11 -0.10
CA GLU A 356 8.80 38.92 -1.52
C GLU A 356 8.13 40.09 -2.23
N GLN A 357 7.09 40.68 -1.61
CA GLN A 357 6.30 41.75 -2.24
C GLN A 357 6.92 43.15 -2.03
N PHE A 358 7.50 43.42 -0.85
CA PHE A 358 7.94 44.78 -0.46
C PHE A 358 9.42 44.88 -0.12
N GLY A 359 10.17 43.76 -0.13
CA GLY A 359 11.58 43.74 0.27
C GLY A 359 11.79 44.04 1.75
N ILE A 360 10.78 43.82 2.61
CA ILE A 360 10.86 44.08 4.06
C ILE A 360 11.51 42.87 4.71
N ASP A 361 12.69 43.04 5.27
CA ASP A 361 13.45 42.03 5.99
C ASP A 361 13.95 42.62 7.32
N LEU A 362 13.23 42.36 8.40
CA LEU A 362 13.50 42.88 9.74
C LEU A 362 13.95 41.74 10.64
N SER A 363 14.80 42.03 11.59
CA SER A 363 15.25 41.12 12.63
C SER A 363 14.81 41.63 14.01
N PRO A 364 14.59 40.73 14.99
CA PRO A 364 14.28 41.15 16.37
C PRO A 364 15.39 42.06 16.95
N GLU A 365 15.00 43.15 17.57
CA GLU A 365 15.90 44.07 18.28
C GLU A 365 15.72 43.95 19.81
N PRO A 366 16.77 44.16 20.62
CA PRO A 366 16.69 44.05 22.08
C PRO A 366 15.66 44.96 22.76
N ALA A 367 15.26 46.03 22.07
CA ALA A 367 14.27 47.00 22.58
C ALA A 367 12.81 46.58 22.27
N MET A 368 12.60 45.48 21.58
CA MET A 368 11.27 44.95 21.25
C MET A 368 10.76 44.07 22.36
N GLU A 369 9.59 44.37 22.89
CA GLU A 369 8.86 43.54 23.82
C GLU A 369 7.76 42.81 23.10
N PHE A 370 7.91 41.47 22.92
CA PHE A 370 6.97 40.65 22.20
C PHE A 370 5.84 40.17 23.11
N ILE A 371 4.65 40.13 22.54
CA ILE A 371 3.45 39.65 23.19
C ILE A 371 3.03 38.33 22.49
N PRO A 372 3.22 37.20 23.18
CA PRO A 372 2.95 35.90 22.59
C PRO A 372 1.45 35.72 22.35
N PHE A 373 1.12 34.90 21.35
CA PHE A 373 -0.25 34.46 21.10
C PHE A 373 -0.77 33.60 22.26
N THR A 374 -1.99 33.89 22.70
CA THR A 374 -2.70 33.02 23.66
C THR A 374 -4.08 32.73 23.16
N ALA A 375 -4.60 31.51 23.45
CA ALA A 375 -5.94 31.09 23.06
C ALA A 375 -7.04 32.00 23.71
N ALA A 376 -6.77 32.56 24.86
CA ALA A 376 -7.70 33.45 25.56
C ALA A 376 -7.83 34.82 24.89
N THR A 377 -6.71 35.39 24.44
CA THR A 377 -6.70 36.72 23.79
C THR A 377 -6.90 36.64 22.29
N ARG A 378 -6.51 35.51 21.65
CA ARG A 378 -6.47 35.28 20.21
C ARG A 378 -5.73 36.40 19.44
N MET A 379 -4.74 36.96 20.07
CA MET A 379 -3.91 38.06 19.55
C MET A 379 -2.45 37.84 19.93
N SER A 380 -1.56 38.30 19.07
CA SER A 380 -0.12 38.46 19.33
C SER A 380 0.33 39.86 18.94
N GLY A 381 1.56 40.25 19.26
CA GLY A 381 2.04 41.56 18.86
C GLY A 381 3.42 41.90 19.42
N VAL A 382 3.76 43.19 19.30
CA VAL A 382 5.02 43.75 19.76
C VAL A 382 4.80 45.17 20.29
N SER A 383 5.55 45.54 21.33
CA SER A 383 5.72 46.94 21.80
C SER A 383 7.16 47.33 21.50
N TYR A 384 7.34 48.45 20.78
CA TYR A 384 8.66 48.93 20.36
C TYR A 384 8.67 50.47 20.35
N GLY A 385 9.42 51.07 21.26
CA GLY A 385 9.37 52.49 21.49
C GLY A 385 7.97 52.97 21.90
N ASP A 386 7.44 53.95 21.18
CA ASP A 386 6.09 54.49 21.40
C ASP A 386 5.01 53.72 20.58
N GLN A 387 5.39 52.63 19.90
CA GLN A 387 4.48 51.87 19.06
C GLN A 387 4.08 50.57 19.72
N THR A 388 2.79 50.30 19.74
CA THR A 388 2.23 49.02 20.12
C THR A 388 1.44 48.45 18.94
N ILE A 389 1.87 47.27 18.46
CA ILE A 389 1.26 46.62 17.33
C ILE A 389 0.60 45.32 17.83
N ARG A 390 -0.63 45.08 17.42
CA ARG A 390 -1.39 43.88 17.70
C ARG A 390 -1.90 43.26 16.38
N LYS A 391 -1.79 41.95 16.24
CA LYS A 391 -2.46 41.21 15.18
C LYS A 391 -3.29 40.08 15.79
N GLY A 392 -4.43 39.74 15.20
CA GLY A 392 -5.26 38.65 15.69
C GLY A 392 -6.58 38.51 14.96
N ALA A 393 -7.40 37.62 15.48
CA ALA A 393 -8.74 37.40 14.94
C ALA A 393 -9.58 38.65 14.97
N ALA A 394 -10.38 38.91 13.93
CA ALA A 394 -11.12 40.15 13.72
C ALA A 394 -12.02 40.51 14.92
N ASP A 395 -12.74 39.54 15.48
CA ASP A 395 -13.59 39.71 16.66
C ASP A 395 -12.80 40.12 17.91
N SER A 396 -11.64 39.52 18.10
CA SER A 396 -10.77 39.78 19.26
C SER A 396 -10.12 41.16 19.17
N VAL A 397 -9.55 41.48 17.99
CA VAL A 397 -8.95 42.82 17.77
C VAL A 397 -10.02 43.93 17.83
N ARG A 398 -11.24 43.70 17.31
CA ARG A 398 -12.35 44.62 17.41
C ARG A 398 -12.73 44.90 18.86
N SER A 399 -12.90 43.84 19.66
CA SER A 399 -13.21 43.97 21.08
C SER A 399 -12.11 44.69 21.85
N PHE A 400 -10.86 44.49 21.48
CA PHE A 400 -9.70 45.19 22.07
C PHE A 400 -9.69 46.64 21.65
N ALA A 401 -9.85 46.98 20.38
CA ALA A 401 -9.90 48.32 19.85
C ALA A 401 -11.01 49.17 20.50
N LEU A 402 -12.20 48.62 20.62
CA LEU A 402 -13.36 49.26 21.25
C LEU A 402 -13.06 49.61 22.74
N ARG A 403 -12.41 48.71 23.48
CA ARG A 403 -12.00 48.94 24.88
C ARG A 403 -10.97 50.05 25.01
N GLN A 404 -10.12 50.24 24.01
CA GLN A 404 -9.13 51.30 23.94
C GLN A 404 -9.67 52.61 23.33
N GLY A 405 -10.93 52.66 22.93
CA GLY A 405 -11.52 53.81 22.28
C GLY A 405 -11.05 54.06 20.85
N VAL A 406 -10.48 53.02 20.20
CA VAL A 406 -10.00 53.10 18.82
C VAL A 406 -11.20 52.90 17.86
N PRO A 407 -11.38 53.83 16.88
CA PRO A 407 -12.47 53.73 15.93
C PRO A 407 -12.25 52.51 14.99
N TRP A 408 -13.32 51.78 14.76
CA TRP A 408 -13.32 50.63 13.81
C TRP A 408 -13.77 51.12 12.44
N PRO A 409 -12.94 50.97 11.38
CA PRO A 409 -13.30 51.41 10.04
C PRO A 409 -14.40 50.53 9.43
N GLU A 410 -15.38 51.10 8.74
CA GLU A 410 -16.48 50.38 8.06
C GLU A 410 -15.95 49.45 6.94
N ASP A 411 -14.90 49.87 6.24
CA ASP A 411 -14.28 49.05 5.17
C ASP A 411 -13.53 47.84 5.72
N CYS A 412 -13.11 47.87 7.01
CA CYS A 412 -12.48 46.71 7.63
C CYS A 412 -13.45 45.51 7.73
N ASP A 413 -14.72 45.75 8.08
CA ASP A 413 -15.74 44.67 8.12
C ASP A 413 -15.98 44.05 6.74
N ALA A 414 -16.03 44.90 5.70
CA ALA A 414 -16.20 44.42 4.33
C ALA A 414 -15.01 43.54 3.88
N ILE A 415 -13.77 43.96 4.18
CA ILE A 415 -12.56 43.20 3.87
C ILE A 415 -12.56 41.85 4.62
N VAL A 416 -12.87 41.86 5.92
CA VAL A 416 -12.96 40.67 6.75
C VAL A 416 -14.00 39.68 6.20
N GLU A 417 -15.16 40.21 5.83
CA GLU A 417 -16.25 39.38 5.28
C GLU A 417 -15.89 38.78 3.90
N ASP A 418 -15.25 39.55 3.03
CA ASP A 418 -14.81 39.08 1.70
C ASP A 418 -13.73 37.99 1.81
N ILE A 419 -12.76 38.17 2.73
CA ILE A 419 -11.74 37.15 3.02
C ILE A 419 -12.42 35.89 3.58
N ALA A 420 -13.33 36.02 4.53
CA ALA A 420 -14.03 34.89 5.11
C ALA A 420 -14.88 34.16 4.08
N LYS A 421 -15.59 34.88 3.18
CA LYS A 421 -16.36 34.30 2.07
C LYS A 421 -15.48 33.57 1.06
N SER A 422 -14.25 34.03 0.83
CA SER A 422 -13.28 33.35 -0.04
C SER A 422 -12.59 32.14 0.64
N GLY A 423 -12.93 31.84 1.88
CA GLY A 423 -12.36 30.73 2.64
C GLY A 423 -11.04 31.03 3.31
N GLY A 424 -10.63 32.27 3.29
CA GLY A 424 -9.45 32.72 4.01
C GLY A 424 -9.72 32.99 5.48
N THR A 425 -8.65 33.11 6.26
CA THR A 425 -8.70 33.59 7.64
C THR A 425 -8.22 35.03 7.67
N PRO A 426 -9.08 35.99 8.07
CA PRO A 426 -8.67 37.35 8.22
C PRO A 426 -7.95 37.57 9.56
N LEU A 427 -6.75 38.10 9.54
CA LEU A 427 -6.04 38.61 10.72
C LEU A 427 -5.96 40.14 10.65
N VAL A 428 -6.61 40.82 11.57
CA VAL A 428 -6.62 42.28 11.64
C VAL A 428 -5.34 42.79 12.34
N VAL A 429 -4.76 43.86 11.81
CA VAL A 429 -3.55 44.53 12.35
C VAL A 429 -3.93 45.91 12.87
N LEU A 430 -3.66 46.10 14.15
CA LEU A 430 -3.82 47.35 14.89
C LEU A 430 -2.46 47.92 15.26
N ARG A 431 -2.22 49.22 15.02
CA ARG A 431 -1.05 49.95 15.51
C ARG A 431 -1.51 51.18 16.30
N ASN A 432 -1.14 51.22 17.58
CA ASN A 432 -1.54 52.25 18.54
C ASN A 432 -3.08 52.43 18.57
N ASP A 433 -3.53 53.55 18.00
CA ASP A 433 -4.92 54.00 17.95
C ASP A 433 -5.57 53.84 16.56
N ARG A 434 -4.98 53.07 15.66
CA ARG A 434 -5.46 52.94 14.28
C ARG A 434 -5.41 51.49 13.77
N ILE A 435 -6.53 51.02 13.21
CA ILE A 435 -6.57 49.80 12.40
C ILE A 435 -5.86 50.10 11.08
N LEU A 436 -4.90 49.23 10.69
CA LEU A 436 -4.12 49.39 9.47
C LEU A 436 -4.74 48.57 8.31
N GLY A 437 -5.30 47.42 8.61
CA GLY A 437 -5.86 46.52 7.59
C GLY A 437 -5.91 45.10 8.05
N VAL A 438 -6.02 44.18 7.08
CA VAL A 438 -6.24 42.75 7.28
C VAL A 438 -5.21 41.96 6.50
N ILE A 439 -4.60 40.98 7.15
CA ILE A 439 -3.78 39.95 6.50
C ILE A 439 -4.72 38.82 6.08
N HIS A 440 -4.69 38.41 4.82
CA HIS A 440 -5.40 37.27 4.31
C HIS A 440 -4.54 36.01 4.44
N LEU A 441 -4.90 35.13 5.34
CA LEU A 441 -4.32 33.79 5.39
C LEU A 441 -5.18 32.82 4.57
N LYS A 442 -4.58 32.07 3.66
CA LYS A 442 -5.23 31.11 2.78
C LYS A 442 -4.60 29.73 2.94
N ASP A 443 -5.41 28.68 2.84
CA ASP A 443 -4.91 27.33 2.67
C ASP A 443 -4.27 27.17 1.29
N ILE A 444 -3.04 26.70 1.23
CA ILE A 444 -2.32 26.52 -0.04
C ILE A 444 -2.46 25.09 -0.51
N ILE A 445 -2.92 24.92 -1.73
CA ILE A 445 -3.01 23.63 -2.41
C ILE A 445 -1.60 23.13 -2.73
N LYS A 446 -1.33 21.87 -2.46
CA LYS A 446 -0.04 21.25 -2.76
C LYS A 446 0.22 21.22 -4.26
N GLN A 447 1.47 21.50 -4.64
CA GLN A 447 1.87 21.49 -6.06
C GLN A 447 1.65 20.11 -6.71
N GLY A 448 1.17 20.11 -7.95
CA GLY A 448 0.95 18.89 -8.74
C GLY A 448 -0.30 18.08 -8.35
N VAL A 449 -1.14 18.56 -7.42
CA VAL A 449 -2.38 17.86 -7.02
C VAL A 449 -3.39 17.81 -8.16
N GLN A 450 -3.55 18.90 -8.92
CA GLN A 450 -4.45 18.96 -10.08
C GLN A 450 -4.13 17.90 -11.14
N GLU A 451 -2.85 17.74 -11.48
CA GLU A 451 -2.40 16.74 -12.45
C GLU A 451 -2.71 15.32 -11.98
N LYS A 452 -2.49 15.06 -10.68
CA LYS A 452 -2.78 13.77 -10.06
C LYS A 452 -4.27 13.45 -10.07
N PHE A 453 -5.15 14.42 -9.80
CA PHE A 453 -6.60 14.21 -9.89
C PHE A 453 -7.06 14.01 -11.35
N ALA A 454 -6.45 14.72 -12.31
CA ALA A 454 -6.70 14.48 -13.71
C ALA A 454 -6.29 13.04 -14.13
N ASP A 455 -5.20 12.51 -13.61
CA ASP A 455 -4.78 11.12 -13.86
C ASP A 455 -5.73 10.11 -13.20
N MET A 456 -6.23 10.39 -11.99
CA MET A 456 -7.25 9.54 -11.35
C MET A 456 -8.54 9.50 -12.16
N ARG A 457 -8.98 10.63 -12.68
CA ARG A 457 -10.16 10.70 -13.54
C ARG A 457 -10.01 9.87 -14.82
N LYS A 458 -8.80 9.87 -15.43
CA LYS A 458 -8.48 8.97 -16.57
C LYS A 458 -8.57 7.49 -16.20
N MET A 459 -8.29 7.15 -14.93
CA MET A 459 -8.41 5.79 -14.41
C MET A 459 -9.85 5.40 -14.02
N GLY A 460 -10.83 6.30 -14.20
CA GLY A 460 -12.22 6.10 -13.84
C GLY A 460 -12.51 6.28 -12.34
N ILE A 461 -11.60 6.95 -11.60
CA ILE A 461 -11.76 7.20 -10.17
C ILE A 461 -12.34 8.59 -9.97
N ARG A 462 -13.42 8.66 -9.21
CA ARG A 462 -14.06 9.92 -8.80
C ARG A 462 -13.43 10.41 -7.50
N THR A 463 -13.00 11.66 -7.48
CA THR A 463 -12.36 12.28 -6.33
C THR A 463 -13.31 13.25 -5.63
N ILE A 464 -13.45 13.11 -4.32
CA ILE A 464 -14.38 13.91 -3.50
C ILE A 464 -13.57 14.49 -2.33
N MET A 465 -13.59 15.82 -2.23
CA MET A 465 -12.98 16.52 -1.10
C MET A 465 -13.96 16.57 0.09
N ILE A 466 -13.46 16.26 1.28
CA ILE A 466 -14.21 16.41 2.53
C ILE A 466 -13.60 17.55 3.34
N THR A 467 -14.43 18.45 3.85
CA THR A 467 -13.98 19.57 4.67
C THR A 467 -15.03 20.02 5.68
N GLY A 468 -14.58 20.52 6.82
CA GLY A 468 -15.45 21.22 7.78
C GLY A 468 -15.77 22.67 7.39
N ASP A 469 -15.23 23.19 6.29
CA ASP A 469 -15.49 24.53 5.81
C ASP A 469 -16.94 24.69 5.32
N ASN A 470 -17.37 25.96 5.23
CA ASN A 470 -18.66 26.28 4.63
C ASN A 470 -18.70 25.95 3.11
N PRO A 471 -19.90 25.81 2.51
CA PRO A 471 -20.03 25.38 1.12
C PRO A 471 -19.35 26.29 0.09
N LEU A 472 -19.27 27.59 0.33
CA LEU A 472 -18.64 28.54 -0.60
C LEU A 472 -17.12 28.36 -0.63
N THR A 473 -16.51 28.23 0.55
CA THR A 473 -15.10 27.95 0.71
C THR A 473 -14.72 26.59 0.10
N ALA A 474 -15.51 25.57 0.42
CA ALA A 474 -15.31 24.23 -0.09
C ALA A 474 -15.37 24.19 -1.63
N ALA A 475 -16.35 24.89 -2.24
CA ALA A 475 -16.47 24.98 -3.69
C ALA A 475 -15.26 25.67 -4.34
N ALA A 476 -14.76 26.76 -3.74
CA ALA A 476 -13.60 27.47 -4.27
C ALA A 476 -12.34 26.58 -4.26
N ILE A 477 -12.08 25.90 -3.14
CA ILE A 477 -10.92 25.01 -2.99
C ILE A 477 -11.06 23.78 -3.90
N ALA A 478 -12.27 23.21 -4.00
CA ALA A 478 -12.54 22.07 -4.86
C ALA A 478 -12.26 22.40 -6.34
N ALA A 479 -12.73 23.56 -6.80
CA ALA A 479 -12.47 24.04 -8.16
C ALA A 479 -10.98 24.30 -8.41
N GLU A 480 -10.29 24.93 -7.47
CA GLU A 480 -8.84 25.19 -7.57
C GLU A 480 -8.02 23.90 -7.51
N ALA A 481 -8.41 22.92 -6.69
CA ALA A 481 -7.74 21.61 -6.60
C ALA A 481 -8.08 20.69 -7.79
N GLY A 482 -9.19 20.92 -8.47
CA GLY A 482 -9.64 20.10 -9.60
C GLY A 482 -10.25 18.76 -9.18
N VAL A 483 -10.85 18.65 -7.99
CA VAL A 483 -11.63 17.48 -7.56
C VAL A 483 -12.98 17.43 -8.25
N ASP A 484 -13.61 16.24 -8.29
CA ASP A 484 -14.86 16.05 -9.01
C ASP A 484 -16.09 16.50 -8.20
N ASP A 485 -15.99 16.46 -6.86
CA ASP A 485 -17.08 16.81 -5.95
C ASP A 485 -16.53 17.19 -4.56
N PHE A 486 -17.36 17.67 -3.66
CA PHE A 486 -16.98 17.98 -2.28
C PHE A 486 -18.13 17.80 -1.28
N LEU A 487 -17.77 17.50 -0.03
CA LEU A 487 -18.65 17.53 1.14
C LEU A 487 -18.18 18.65 2.07
N ALA A 488 -19.00 19.70 2.17
CA ALA A 488 -18.78 20.82 3.08
C ALA A 488 -19.45 20.56 4.45
N GLU A 489 -19.03 21.30 5.49
CA GLU A 489 -19.56 21.18 6.85
C GLU A 489 -19.59 19.73 7.35
N ALA A 490 -18.59 18.95 6.96
CA ALA A 490 -18.53 17.52 7.18
C ALA A 490 -18.46 17.19 8.67
N THR A 491 -19.40 16.38 9.12
CA THR A 491 -19.39 15.76 10.45
C THR A 491 -18.88 14.32 10.35
N PRO A 492 -18.41 13.69 11.44
CA PRO A 492 -18.05 12.28 11.43
C PRO A 492 -19.16 11.37 10.90
N GLN A 493 -20.42 11.65 11.27
CA GLN A 493 -21.58 10.92 10.78
C GLN A 493 -21.81 11.16 9.30
N GLY A 494 -21.68 12.39 8.81
CA GLY A 494 -21.85 12.73 7.39
C GLY A 494 -20.80 12.05 6.51
N LYS A 495 -19.55 11.92 6.97
CA LYS A 495 -18.49 11.15 6.30
C LYS A 495 -18.87 9.67 6.18
N LEU A 496 -19.36 9.08 7.27
CA LEU A 496 -19.79 7.68 7.34
C LEU A 496 -20.98 7.40 6.40
N ASP A 497 -22.00 8.27 6.42
CA ASP A 497 -23.19 8.12 5.62
C ASP A 497 -22.89 8.25 4.11
N MET A 498 -21.96 9.13 3.74
CA MET A 498 -21.50 9.26 2.36
C MET A 498 -20.81 7.97 1.87
N ILE A 499 -19.95 7.35 2.70
CA ILE A 499 -19.29 6.08 2.33
C ILE A 499 -20.36 5.01 2.09
N ARG A 500 -21.33 4.88 3.00
CA ARG A 500 -22.42 3.90 2.89
C ARG A 500 -23.25 4.10 1.65
N ASP A 501 -23.61 5.36 1.33
CA ASP A 501 -24.39 5.68 0.12
C ASP A 501 -23.68 5.25 -1.17
N TYR A 502 -22.35 5.46 -1.26
CA TYR A 502 -21.58 4.98 -2.40
C TYR A 502 -21.46 3.45 -2.42
N GLN A 503 -21.26 2.81 -1.26
CA GLN A 503 -21.18 1.35 -1.16
C GLN A 503 -22.52 0.67 -1.52
N GLU A 504 -23.66 1.23 -1.10
CA GLU A 504 -25.00 0.75 -1.47
C GLU A 504 -25.27 0.85 -2.97
N LYS A 505 -24.65 1.82 -3.65
CA LYS A 505 -24.67 1.96 -5.11
C LYS A 505 -23.70 1.02 -5.83
N GLY A 506 -22.95 0.20 -5.09
CA GLY A 506 -22.02 -0.78 -5.63
C GLY A 506 -20.62 -0.25 -5.90
N HIS A 507 -20.27 0.94 -5.40
CA HIS A 507 -18.94 1.53 -5.51
C HIS A 507 -18.00 1.03 -4.41
N LEU A 508 -16.71 0.91 -4.74
CA LEU A 508 -15.64 0.68 -3.77
C LEU A 508 -14.99 2.01 -3.38
N VAL A 509 -15.06 2.31 -2.10
CA VAL A 509 -14.67 3.59 -1.54
C VAL A 509 -13.31 3.51 -0.85
N ALA A 510 -12.39 4.38 -1.24
CA ALA A 510 -11.16 4.62 -0.49
C ALA A 510 -11.24 5.96 0.27
N MET A 511 -10.69 5.97 1.48
CA MET A 511 -10.60 7.17 2.31
C MET A 511 -9.21 7.31 2.91
N THR A 512 -8.73 8.57 3.01
CA THR A 512 -7.58 8.94 3.85
C THR A 512 -8.06 9.77 5.04
N GLY A 513 -7.43 9.59 6.19
CA GLY A 513 -7.72 10.38 7.39
C GLY A 513 -6.62 10.23 8.43
N ASP A 514 -6.52 11.22 9.32
CA ASP A 514 -5.51 11.29 10.39
C ASP A 514 -6.13 11.52 11.79
N GLY A 515 -7.35 12.05 11.86
CA GLY A 515 -8.01 12.40 13.10
C GLY A 515 -8.84 11.28 13.74
N THR A 516 -9.09 11.40 15.03
CA THR A 516 -10.02 10.51 15.76
C THR A 516 -11.44 10.58 15.18
N ASN A 517 -11.82 11.74 14.63
CA ASN A 517 -13.11 11.97 13.99
C ASN A 517 -13.27 11.18 12.68
N ASP A 518 -12.17 10.74 12.08
CA ASP A 518 -12.17 9.95 10.85
C ASP A 518 -12.27 8.44 11.10
N ALA A 519 -11.95 7.98 12.33
CA ALA A 519 -11.90 6.57 12.66
C ALA A 519 -13.18 5.78 12.28
N PRO A 520 -14.41 6.26 12.52
CA PRO A 520 -15.62 5.55 12.12
C PRO A 520 -15.74 5.42 10.59
N ALA A 521 -15.38 6.47 9.85
CA ALA A 521 -15.40 6.49 8.39
C ALA A 521 -14.29 5.61 7.79
N LEU A 522 -13.07 5.65 8.36
CA LEU A 522 -11.97 4.76 8.00
C LEU A 522 -12.33 3.28 8.21
N ALA A 523 -12.98 2.94 9.35
CA ALA A 523 -13.42 1.57 9.60
C ALA A 523 -14.46 1.06 8.60
N GLN A 524 -15.27 1.94 8.01
CA GLN A 524 -16.30 1.61 7.04
C GLN A 524 -15.75 1.49 5.61
N ALA A 525 -14.75 2.30 5.25
CA ALA A 525 -14.21 2.34 3.89
C ALA A 525 -13.57 1.00 3.46
N ASP A 526 -13.69 0.66 2.17
CA ASP A 526 -13.09 -0.57 1.60
C ASP A 526 -11.56 -0.49 1.64
N VAL A 527 -11.03 0.71 1.38
CA VAL A 527 -9.62 1.05 1.50
C VAL A 527 -9.49 2.25 2.42
N ALA A 528 -8.96 2.04 3.60
CA ALA A 528 -8.78 3.05 4.63
C ALA A 528 -7.30 3.28 4.89
N VAL A 529 -6.80 4.44 4.51
CA VAL A 529 -5.39 4.82 4.67
C VAL A 529 -5.26 5.81 5.83
N ALA A 530 -4.75 5.35 6.96
CA ALA A 530 -4.41 6.21 8.07
C ALA A 530 -3.02 6.83 7.86
N MET A 531 -2.87 8.09 8.22
CA MET A 531 -1.57 8.76 8.21
C MET A 531 -0.75 8.35 9.43
N ASN A 532 0.58 8.24 9.28
CA ASN A 532 1.45 7.94 10.42
C ASN A 532 1.43 9.05 11.49
N THR A 533 1.24 10.29 11.07
CA THR A 533 1.06 11.44 11.96
C THR A 533 -0.29 11.45 12.69
N GLY A 534 -1.23 10.61 12.25
CA GLY A 534 -2.58 10.55 12.79
C GLY A 534 -2.68 9.87 14.15
N THR A 535 -3.87 9.96 14.74
CA THR A 535 -4.17 9.38 16.06
C THR A 535 -4.11 7.86 16.03
N GLN A 536 -3.90 7.24 17.20
CA GLN A 536 -3.90 5.79 17.34
C GLN A 536 -5.24 5.19 16.89
N ALA A 537 -6.37 5.86 17.20
CA ALA A 537 -7.69 5.44 16.76
C ALA A 537 -7.82 5.38 15.23
N ALA A 538 -7.29 6.36 14.50
CA ALA A 538 -7.27 6.38 13.05
C ALA A 538 -6.38 5.24 12.50
N LYS A 539 -5.20 5.01 13.07
CA LYS A 539 -4.30 3.92 12.67
C LYS A 539 -4.91 2.52 12.87
N GLU A 540 -5.68 2.33 13.94
CA GLU A 540 -6.35 1.06 14.24
C GLU A 540 -7.60 0.84 13.37
N ALA A 541 -8.29 1.91 12.99
CA ALA A 541 -9.44 1.86 12.10
C ALA A 541 -9.04 1.62 10.65
N GLY A 542 -7.85 2.11 10.23
CA GLY A 542 -7.34 1.94 8.88
C GLY A 542 -6.95 0.49 8.57
N ASN A 543 -7.07 0.11 7.30
CA ASN A 543 -6.54 -1.16 6.81
C ASN A 543 -5.20 -1.01 6.05
N MET A 544 -4.73 0.23 5.94
CA MET A 544 -3.39 0.62 5.49
C MET A 544 -2.88 1.79 6.32
N VAL A 545 -1.56 1.91 6.45
CA VAL A 545 -0.90 3.07 7.08
C VAL A 545 0.12 3.65 6.12
N ASP A 546 0.01 4.94 5.83
CA ASP A 546 0.99 5.71 5.08
C ASP A 546 2.04 6.28 6.04
N LEU A 547 3.26 5.76 5.96
CA LEU A 547 4.36 6.15 6.85
C LEU A 547 4.89 7.56 6.55
N ASP A 548 4.80 8.01 5.30
CA ASP A 548 5.25 9.34 4.88
C ASP A 548 4.20 10.42 5.17
N SER A 549 3.01 10.02 5.63
CA SER A 549 1.86 10.91 5.80
C SER A 549 1.61 11.81 4.58
N SER A 550 1.80 11.21 3.39
CA SER A 550 1.65 11.90 2.11
C SER A 550 0.31 11.54 1.46
N PRO A 551 -0.61 12.49 1.37
CA PRO A 551 -1.95 12.23 0.83
C PRO A 551 -1.95 11.77 -0.63
N THR A 552 -0.86 12.03 -1.34
CA THR A 552 -0.69 11.57 -2.73
C THR A 552 -0.31 10.09 -2.83
N LYS A 553 0.01 9.44 -1.70
CA LYS A 553 0.29 8.00 -1.61
C LYS A 553 -0.89 7.13 -2.03
N LEU A 554 -2.12 7.59 -1.76
CA LEU A 554 -3.31 6.84 -2.15
C LEU A 554 -3.37 6.59 -3.66
N ILE A 555 -2.85 7.52 -4.48
CA ILE A 555 -2.72 7.32 -5.94
C ILE A 555 -1.76 6.17 -6.24
N GLN A 556 -0.63 6.12 -5.54
CA GLN A 556 0.35 5.05 -5.71
C GLN A 556 -0.22 3.71 -5.24
N ILE A 557 -0.94 3.70 -4.11
CA ILE A 557 -1.64 2.53 -3.58
C ILE A 557 -2.60 1.96 -4.62
N VAL A 558 -3.45 2.80 -5.21
CA VAL A 558 -4.40 2.40 -6.27
C VAL A 558 -3.67 1.90 -7.52
N LYS A 559 -2.62 2.59 -7.96
CA LYS A 559 -1.81 2.13 -9.11
C LYS A 559 -1.18 0.75 -8.85
N ILE A 560 -0.65 0.50 -7.64
CA ILE A 560 -0.07 -0.79 -7.25
C ILE A 560 -1.17 -1.87 -7.16
N GLY A 561 -2.33 -1.55 -6.59
CA GLY A 561 -3.49 -2.44 -6.56
C GLY A 561 -3.95 -2.84 -7.96
N LYS A 562 -4.15 -1.87 -8.85
CA LYS A 562 -4.49 -2.10 -10.27
C LYS A 562 -3.42 -2.94 -10.97
N GLN A 563 -2.14 -2.66 -10.74
CA GLN A 563 -1.04 -3.45 -11.30
C GLN A 563 -1.04 -4.89 -10.79
N LEU A 564 -1.40 -5.11 -9.51
CA LEU A 564 -1.53 -6.45 -8.93
C LEU A 564 -2.63 -7.25 -9.62
N LEU A 565 -3.83 -6.66 -9.74
CA LEU A 565 -4.98 -7.29 -10.41
C LEU A 565 -4.68 -7.58 -11.88
N MET A 566 -4.07 -6.64 -12.60
CA MET A 566 -3.64 -6.83 -13.98
C MET A 566 -2.62 -7.96 -14.13
N THR A 567 -1.65 -8.03 -13.21
CA THR A 567 -0.61 -9.08 -13.23
C THR A 567 -1.24 -10.45 -13.04
N ARG A 568 -2.16 -10.55 -12.07
CA ARG A 568 -2.91 -11.80 -11.82
C ARG A 568 -3.75 -12.19 -13.04
N GLY A 569 -4.52 -11.26 -13.60
CA GLY A 569 -5.33 -11.49 -14.79
C GLY A 569 -4.51 -11.89 -16.02
N ALA A 570 -3.39 -11.21 -16.27
CA ALA A 570 -2.49 -11.51 -17.38
C ALA A 570 -1.87 -12.92 -17.27
N LEU A 571 -1.37 -13.30 -16.09
CA LEU A 571 -0.77 -14.61 -15.84
C LEU A 571 -1.83 -15.73 -15.85
N THR A 572 -3.03 -15.47 -15.35
CA THR A 572 -4.15 -16.42 -15.43
C THR A 572 -4.57 -16.64 -16.89
N THR A 573 -4.71 -15.58 -17.68
CA THR A 573 -5.04 -15.67 -19.11
C THR A 573 -3.97 -16.46 -19.87
N PHE A 574 -2.70 -16.14 -19.61
CA PHE A 574 -1.58 -16.88 -20.22
C PHE A 574 -1.61 -18.37 -19.84
N SER A 575 -1.79 -18.68 -18.55
CA SER A 575 -1.80 -20.06 -18.04
C SER A 575 -2.93 -20.88 -18.67
N ILE A 576 -4.17 -20.36 -18.68
CA ILE A 576 -5.31 -21.06 -19.27
C ILE A 576 -5.10 -21.29 -20.77
N ALA A 577 -4.64 -20.27 -21.50
CA ALA A 577 -4.37 -20.37 -22.92
C ALA A 577 -3.27 -21.40 -23.23
N ASN A 578 -2.19 -21.36 -22.43
CA ASN A 578 -1.06 -22.28 -22.51
C ASN A 578 -1.48 -23.75 -22.24
N ASP A 579 -2.28 -23.94 -21.19
CA ASP A 579 -2.73 -25.28 -20.82
C ASP A 579 -3.71 -25.86 -21.88
N ALA A 580 -4.65 -25.04 -22.36
CA ALA A 580 -5.54 -25.40 -23.46
C ALA A 580 -4.76 -25.78 -24.75
N ALA A 581 -3.74 -25.01 -25.10
CA ALA A 581 -2.93 -25.26 -26.29
C ALA A 581 -2.20 -26.63 -26.21
N LYS A 582 -1.74 -27.03 -25.04
CA LYS A 582 -1.06 -28.32 -24.83
C LYS A 582 -1.98 -29.52 -25.10
N TYR A 583 -3.29 -29.42 -24.83
CA TYR A 583 -4.24 -30.47 -25.17
C TYR A 583 -4.19 -30.80 -26.66
N PHE A 584 -4.28 -29.77 -27.50
CA PHE A 584 -4.26 -29.93 -28.94
C PHE A 584 -2.88 -30.34 -29.48
N ALA A 585 -1.84 -30.02 -28.74
CA ALA A 585 -0.47 -30.32 -29.11
C ALA A 585 -0.05 -31.77 -28.82
N ILE A 586 -0.50 -32.33 -27.69
CA ILE A 586 0.04 -33.58 -27.13
C ILE A 586 -0.91 -34.77 -27.30
N ILE A 587 -2.21 -34.60 -27.02
CA ILE A 587 -3.15 -35.72 -27.02
C ILE A 587 -3.23 -36.41 -28.39
N PRO A 588 -3.29 -35.73 -29.55
CA PRO A 588 -3.29 -36.41 -30.82
C PRO A 588 -2.06 -37.30 -31.02
N VAL A 589 -0.87 -36.82 -30.63
CA VAL A 589 0.40 -37.56 -30.82
C VAL A 589 0.42 -38.84 -29.98
N LEU A 590 -0.17 -38.84 -28.79
CA LEU A 590 -0.25 -40.00 -27.91
C LEU A 590 -1.03 -41.16 -28.55
N PHE A 591 -1.99 -40.85 -29.40
CA PHE A 591 -2.89 -41.85 -30.00
C PHE A 591 -2.62 -42.15 -31.49
N THR A 592 -1.60 -41.58 -32.10
CA THR A 592 -1.23 -41.84 -33.52
C THR A 592 -0.94 -43.30 -33.78
N ALA A 593 -0.37 -44.01 -32.81
CA ALA A 593 -0.10 -45.45 -32.92
C ALA A 593 -1.42 -46.29 -33.05
N ILE A 594 -2.49 -45.87 -32.35
CA ILE A 594 -3.79 -46.56 -32.39
C ILE A 594 -4.62 -46.02 -33.58
N TYR A 595 -4.57 -44.73 -33.82
CA TYR A 595 -5.34 -44.05 -34.88
C TYR A 595 -4.41 -43.19 -35.76
N PRO A 596 -3.80 -43.80 -36.80
CA PRO A 596 -2.85 -43.09 -37.66
C PRO A 596 -3.40 -41.81 -38.31
N GLY A 597 -4.71 -41.72 -38.50
CA GLY A 597 -5.38 -40.52 -39.01
C GLY A 597 -5.22 -39.28 -38.12
N LEU A 598 -4.87 -39.47 -36.85
CA LEU A 598 -4.59 -38.34 -35.93
C LEU A 598 -3.25 -37.63 -36.22
N GLU A 599 -2.38 -38.21 -37.05
CA GLU A 599 -1.14 -37.60 -37.47
C GLU A 599 -1.36 -36.23 -38.16
N VAL A 600 -2.50 -36.04 -38.82
CA VAL A 600 -2.90 -34.73 -39.38
C VAL A 600 -2.96 -33.62 -38.31
N LEU A 601 -3.25 -33.98 -37.04
CA LEU A 601 -3.32 -33.07 -35.92
C LEU A 601 -1.96 -32.88 -35.22
N ASN A 602 -0.95 -33.66 -35.60
CA ASN A 602 0.42 -33.46 -35.12
C ASN A 602 1.10 -32.29 -35.87
N ILE A 603 0.56 -31.07 -35.66
CA ILE A 603 0.98 -29.84 -36.33
C ILE A 603 2.47 -29.54 -36.11
N MET A 604 3.00 -29.92 -34.96
CA MET A 604 4.40 -29.72 -34.60
C MET A 604 5.34 -30.78 -35.15
N HIS A 605 4.81 -31.89 -35.74
CA HIS A 605 5.60 -33.04 -36.14
C HIS A 605 6.54 -33.51 -35.03
N LEU A 606 5.98 -33.81 -33.84
CA LEU A 606 6.73 -34.33 -32.71
C LEU A 606 7.22 -35.75 -33.00
N HIS A 607 8.41 -36.10 -32.50
CA HIS A 607 9.11 -37.33 -32.87
C HIS A 607 8.38 -38.60 -32.38
N SER A 608 7.93 -38.60 -31.12
CA SER A 608 7.20 -39.73 -30.52
C SER A 608 6.27 -39.25 -29.40
N ALA A 609 5.38 -40.14 -28.92
CA ALA A 609 4.51 -39.83 -27.79
C ALA A 609 5.33 -39.54 -26.52
N GLU A 610 6.38 -40.31 -26.26
CA GLU A 610 7.26 -40.13 -25.08
C GLU A 610 8.04 -38.80 -25.16
N SER A 611 8.62 -38.49 -26.33
CA SER A 611 9.34 -37.21 -26.52
C SER A 611 8.41 -36.03 -26.41
N ALA A 612 7.18 -36.12 -26.92
CA ALA A 612 6.17 -35.05 -26.82
C ALA A 612 5.81 -34.74 -25.37
N ILE A 613 5.54 -35.76 -24.58
CA ILE A 613 5.19 -35.58 -23.16
C ILE A 613 6.39 -35.10 -22.35
N LEU A 614 7.56 -35.65 -22.55
CA LEU A 614 8.78 -35.23 -21.87
C LEU A 614 9.09 -33.76 -22.17
N SER A 615 8.97 -33.37 -23.45
CA SER A 615 9.14 -31.99 -23.88
C SER A 615 8.13 -31.05 -23.22
N ALA A 616 6.90 -31.46 -23.08
CA ALA A 616 5.85 -30.70 -22.44
C ALA A 616 6.07 -30.56 -20.92
N VAL A 617 6.54 -31.59 -20.22
CA VAL A 617 6.87 -31.52 -18.77
C VAL A 617 8.06 -30.60 -18.54
N ILE A 618 9.10 -30.70 -19.39
CA ILE A 618 10.25 -29.78 -19.34
C ILE A 618 9.80 -28.33 -19.59
N PHE A 619 9.00 -28.10 -20.63
CA PHE A 619 8.44 -26.81 -20.93
C PHE A 619 7.66 -26.23 -19.74
N ASN A 620 6.85 -27.06 -19.07
CA ASN A 620 6.07 -26.64 -17.91
C ASN A 620 6.98 -26.14 -16.75
N ALA A 621 8.08 -26.82 -16.51
CA ALA A 621 9.07 -26.35 -15.53
C ALA A 621 9.73 -25.04 -15.96
N LEU A 622 10.14 -24.92 -17.22
CA LEU A 622 10.84 -23.75 -17.73
C LEU A 622 9.94 -22.51 -17.80
N ILE A 623 8.66 -22.66 -18.15
CA ILE A 623 7.76 -21.52 -18.24
C ILE A 623 7.45 -20.92 -16.86
N ILE A 624 7.38 -21.73 -15.80
CA ILE A 624 7.26 -21.22 -14.42
C ILE A 624 8.46 -20.30 -14.12
N ILE A 625 9.68 -20.74 -14.44
CA ILE A 625 10.92 -19.97 -14.25
C ILE A 625 10.86 -18.64 -15.02
N ALA A 626 10.47 -18.72 -16.30
CA ALA A 626 10.39 -17.55 -17.17
C ALA A 626 9.35 -16.51 -16.69
N LEU A 627 8.28 -16.95 -16.03
CA LEU A 627 7.22 -16.07 -15.53
C LEU A 627 7.47 -15.52 -14.12
N ILE A 628 8.42 -16.06 -13.34
CA ILE A 628 8.79 -15.51 -12.01
C ILE A 628 9.11 -14.02 -12.07
N PRO A 629 9.96 -13.50 -12.97
CA PRO A 629 10.23 -12.07 -13.04
C PRO A 629 8.98 -11.23 -13.30
N LEU A 630 8.05 -11.74 -14.11
CA LEU A 630 6.79 -11.07 -14.40
C LEU A 630 5.86 -11.07 -13.19
N ALA A 631 5.78 -12.18 -12.44
CA ALA A 631 5.02 -12.29 -11.21
C ALA A 631 5.55 -11.32 -10.12
N LEU A 632 6.87 -11.24 -9.96
CA LEU A 632 7.51 -10.42 -8.94
C LEU A 632 7.55 -8.93 -9.27
N LYS A 633 7.81 -8.55 -10.52
CA LYS A 633 7.84 -7.14 -10.97
C LYS A 633 6.47 -6.59 -11.32
N GLY A 634 5.53 -7.48 -11.63
CA GLY A 634 4.22 -7.13 -12.17
C GLY A 634 4.24 -6.70 -13.64
N VAL A 635 3.09 -6.79 -14.27
CA VAL A 635 2.83 -6.27 -15.60
C VAL A 635 2.89 -4.74 -15.56
N LYS A 636 3.52 -4.11 -16.54
CA LYS A 636 3.59 -2.65 -16.60
C LYS A 636 2.18 -2.05 -16.67
N TYR A 637 1.82 -1.28 -15.66
CA TYR A 637 0.55 -0.55 -15.64
C TYR A 637 0.53 0.48 -16.78
N ARG A 638 -0.63 0.59 -17.46
CA ARG A 638 -0.91 1.64 -18.45
C ARG A 638 -2.29 2.23 -18.13
N GLU A 639 -2.38 3.52 -18.20
CA GLU A 639 -3.61 4.29 -18.00
C GLU A 639 -4.49 4.18 -19.24
N LEU A 640 -5.19 3.04 -19.35
CA LEU A 640 -6.11 2.73 -20.45
C LEU A 640 -7.49 2.38 -19.87
N PRO A 641 -8.58 2.64 -20.60
CA PRO A 641 -9.90 2.15 -20.26
C PRO A 641 -9.93 0.62 -20.11
N ALA A 642 -10.80 0.12 -19.23
CA ALA A 642 -10.84 -1.30 -18.84
C ALA A 642 -10.98 -2.24 -20.04
N ASP A 643 -11.81 -1.90 -21.02
CA ASP A 643 -12.08 -2.69 -22.24
C ASP A 643 -10.85 -2.80 -23.16
N ARG A 644 -10.10 -1.71 -23.33
CA ARG A 644 -8.84 -1.72 -24.10
C ARG A 644 -7.75 -2.50 -23.39
N LEU A 645 -7.73 -2.42 -22.07
CA LEU A 645 -6.80 -3.16 -21.23
C LEU A 645 -7.07 -4.66 -21.30
N LEU A 646 -8.36 -5.07 -21.21
CA LEU A 646 -8.80 -6.45 -21.36
C LEU A 646 -8.47 -6.99 -22.75
N ALA A 647 -8.84 -6.28 -23.82
CA ALA A 647 -8.54 -6.66 -25.19
C ALA A 647 -7.04 -6.86 -25.43
N ARG A 648 -6.22 -5.95 -24.91
CA ARG A 648 -4.77 -6.06 -24.99
C ARG A 648 -4.21 -7.25 -24.22
N ASN A 649 -4.73 -7.52 -23.01
CA ASN A 649 -4.30 -8.68 -22.22
C ASN A 649 -4.68 -9.98 -22.91
N LEU A 650 -5.89 -10.09 -23.46
CA LEU A 650 -6.30 -11.24 -24.26
C LEU A 650 -5.43 -11.42 -25.49
N LEU A 651 -5.11 -10.36 -26.21
CA LEU A 651 -4.25 -10.44 -27.39
C LEU A 651 -2.81 -10.83 -27.02
N LEU A 652 -2.21 -10.18 -26.03
CA LEU A 652 -0.79 -10.39 -25.71
C LEU A 652 -0.57 -11.71 -24.95
N TYR A 653 -1.33 -11.92 -23.88
CA TYR A 653 -1.15 -13.07 -23.00
C TYR A 653 -1.96 -14.30 -23.45
N GLY A 654 -3.14 -14.10 -24.06
CA GLY A 654 -3.92 -15.19 -24.64
C GLY A 654 -3.26 -15.77 -25.88
N CYS A 655 -3.01 -14.95 -26.90
CA CYS A 655 -2.30 -15.42 -28.09
C CYS A 655 -0.87 -15.87 -27.78
N GLY A 656 -0.14 -15.13 -26.91
CA GLY A 656 1.17 -15.55 -26.44
C GLY A 656 1.13 -16.91 -25.72
N GLY A 657 0.12 -17.13 -24.87
CA GLY A 657 -0.10 -18.40 -24.20
C GLY A 657 -0.38 -19.56 -25.15
N ILE A 658 -1.10 -19.31 -26.25
CA ILE A 658 -1.35 -20.32 -27.28
C ILE A 658 -0.09 -20.64 -28.08
N VAL A 659 0.63 -19.61 -28.55
CA VAL A 659 1.79 -19.80 -29.46
C VAL A 659 3.02 -20.36 -28.73
N THR A 660 3.26 -19.93 -27.49
CA THR A 660 4.46 -20.30 -26.74
C THR A 660 4.65 -21.83 -26.58
N PRO A 661 3.65 -22.63 -26.18
CA PRO A 661 3.83 -24.09 -26.08
C PRO A 661 4.16 -24.73 -27.41
N PHE A 662 3.51 -24.33 -28.51
CA PHE A 662 3.80 -24.91 -29.83
C PHE A 662 5.26 -24.68 -30.23
N VAL A 663 5.79 -23.48 -30.05
CA VAL A 663 7.17 -23.16 -30.38
C VAL A 663 8.16 -23.84 -29.43
N CYS A 664 7.96 -23.69 -28.11
CA CYS A 664 8.91 -24.16 -27.13
C CYS A 664 8.94 -25.68 -27.01
N ILE A 665 7.76 -26.35 -27.02
CA ILE A 665 7.70 -27.83 -27.00
C ILE A 665 8.39 -28.39 -28.21
N LYS A 666 8.18 -27.85 -29.43
CA LYS A 666 8.90 -28.27 -30.63
C LYS A 666 10.40 -28.12 -30.52
N LEU A 667 10.89 -26.98 -30.04
CA LEU A 667 12.33 -26.75 -29.84
C LEU A 667 12.94 -27.76 -28.85
N ILE A 668 12.22 -28.05 -27.76
CA ILE A 668 12.66 -29.02 -26.76
C ILE A 668 12.64 -30.45 -27.34
N ASP A 669 11.59 -30.83 -28.11
CA ASP A 669 11.47 -32.10 -28.80
C ASP A 669 12.62 -32.37 -29.76
N MET A 670 13.02 -31.34 -30.53
CA MET A 670 14.20 -31.39 -31.42
C MET A 670 15.50 -31.70 -30.66
N VAL A 671 15.65 -31.19 -29.44
CA VAL A 671 16.85 -31.50 -28.63
C VAL A 671 16.76 -32.90 -28.03
N ILE A 672 15.60 -33.27 -27.51
CA ILE A 672 15.38 -34.57 -26.85
C ILE A 672 15.47 -35.71 -27.86
N SER A 673 14.95 -35.53 -29.06
CA SER A 673 14.98 -36.55 -30.14
C SER A 673 16.41 -36.91 -30.60
N LEU A 674 17.43 -36.14 -30.21
CA LEU A 674 18.83 -36.50 -30.41
C LEU A 674 19.35 -37.57 -29.41
N TRP A 675 18.63 -37.77 -28.31
CA TRP A 675 19.04 -38.63 -27.19
C TRP A 675 18.09 -39.84 -26.98
N ILE A 676 16.90 -39.76 -27.50
CA ILE A 676 15.89 -40.83 -27.49
C ILE A 676 15.77 -41.44 -28.91
#